data_330ff0e6fa5a57f358eabd316dfd9503
#
_entry.id   330ff0e6fa5a57f358eabd316dfd9503
#
_cell.length_a   1.000
_cell.length_b   1.000
_cell.length_c   1.000
_cell.angle_alpha   90.00
_cell.angle_beta   90.00
_cell.angle_gamma   90.00
#
_symmetry.space_group_name_H-M   'P 1'
#
loop_
_entity.id
_entity.type
_entity.pdbx_description
1 polymer ?
#
loop_
_entity_poly.entity_id
_entity_poly.type
_entity_poly.pdbx_seq_one_letter_code
_entity_poly.pdbx_strand_id
1 'polypeptide(L)'
;MKRLHLLLTALALGTGSTFAQSTGDARLQGRLLRASDRQAIDMGNALLRRLPDSTLVTGVVTDSLGTFSLTASAGTYLLELRALGYQGQYKTITLPTTGLDLGELLLSEETQQLRGVEVRGRRPIITRQADRLVFDAQQISAGAQNALDVLKRTPGLNVTDDGISIIGRGKAIILINDKRVRLSGEALTGLLRSYSQSDIAEVQVLTTPPAKYEAEGNAGVLNIVMKKAQNDYFGGSISANASLYKGRISPSVSTGLNYKQGRVSASLNLDGHLSSIVGTFDTYRTAPSTRLYSESTSLFDYKGRGVNIRGGLDYTINPELTVGFTATYAPSRKQTDRTNETRNYTIRPDGSQDLQLRLPGAASEKDHGAYTALNLHLEKTFTKAPGRKISWDADYVGSRVSTDGFFASTGYLATGAPAPGSDFAYQSNKGQHVDSYLTNVDFTLPLGKTILAFGAKGTWSRTDNHNEYFAHTTLGARTDAILFDEHVYALYTDVTQPLSAKWNLRGGLRMEYTHTDGKVQGHTALKTRDYLNIFPTIYLGFTPSERHALNLEGTIRLNRPHFSQLSPYPQYENQYSTIAGKEDLRPEKQGSLTLGYTLDGTLNFQAFANYNWDGITMVALMNPATSEVHYQSDNAETQYNVGLLNSYFFHALPFLQCYISHQVGYTISHIDHDGRRLSSDKGLSYSASLNGTLFLNRTKTLTGNFYLNYMSPEVSGGARTHSRIHTGLILNYSLLKGHLRLSTGVMNLASPDYRVTMTTEGNKIEIINMNMRNMLMASVTYTFGAHLQGKQASKNAEAMRSRF
;
A
#
# COMPACT_ATOMS: atom_id res chain seq x y z
N MET A 1 12.64 -46.81 -9.53
CA MET A 1 12.58 -48.28 -9.50
C MET A 1 13.89 -48.81 -8.94
N LYS A 2 13.83 -49.79 -8.05
CA LYS A 2 14.93 -50.44 -7.29
C LYS A 2 15.50 -49.58 -6.13
N ARG A 3 14.89 -49.76 -4.98
CA ARG A 3 15.43 -49.95 -3.62
C ARG A 3 14.32 -49.67 -2.57
N LEU A 4 13.35 -50.59 -2.56
CA LEU A 4 12.38 -50.70 -1.46
C LEU A 4 11.91 -52.14 -1.35
N HIS A 5 12.83 -53.06 -1.01
CA HIS A 5 12.52 -54.46 -0.64
C HIS A 5 13.73 -55.00 0.08
N LEU A 6 13.75 -54.78 1.39
CA LEU A 6 14.60 -55.53 2.35
C LEU A 6 14.31 -55.03 3.76
N LEU A 7 13.17 -55.44 4.32
CA LEU A 7 12.90 -55.39 5.76
C LEU A 7 11.57 -56.07 6.07
N LEU A 8 11.46 -57.33 5.65
CA LEU A 8 10.38 -58.24 6.08
C LEU A 8 10.79 -59.68 5.82
N THR A 9 11.77 -60.15 6.59
CA THR A 9 12.01 -61.60 6.77
C THR A 9 13.12 -61.77 7.82
N ALA A 10 12.73 -61.79 9.08
CA ALA A 10 13.46 -62.46 10.15
C ALA A 10 12.54 -62.63 11.35
N LEU A 11 11.53 -63.46 11.22
CA LEU A 11 10.79 -64.02 12.35
C LEU A 11 10.72 -65.51 12.09
N ALA A 12 11.50 -66.27 12.82
CA ALA A 12 11.33 -67.64 13.20
C ALA A 12 12.62 -68.45 13.21
N LEU A 13 12.80 -69.12 14.35
CA LEU A 13 13.76 -70.19 14.72
C LEU A 13 14.77 -69.65 15.80
N GLY A 14 14.78 -70.05 17.00
CA GLY A 14 14.24 -71.16 17.63
C GLY A 14 14.92 -71.38 18.96
N THR A 15 14.20 -71.75 19.91
CA THR A 15 14.45 -72.67 21.05
C THR A 15 15.84 -72.72 21.69
N GLY A 16 15.81 -72.49 22.98
CA GLY A 16 16.93 -72.79 23.87
C GLY A 16 16.64 -72.38 25.30
N SER A 17 15.80 -73.17 25.97
CA SER A 17 15.49 -73.03 27.41
C SER A 17 16.72 -73.30 28.27
N THR A 18 17.08 -72.35 29.11
CA THR A 18 17.73 -72.71 30.38
C THR A 18 17.01 -71.91 31.46
N PHE A 19 16.17 -72.57 32.20
CA PHE A 19 15.64 -72.05 33.48
C PHE A 19 16.82 -71.86 34.43
N ALA A 20 17.24 -70.65 34.63
CA ALA A 20 17.99 -70.29 35.81
C ALA A 20 16.95 -69.95 36.88
N GLN A 21 16.93 -70.70 37.96
CA GLN A 21 16.16 -70.50 39.16
C GLN A 21 16.41 -69.10 39.68
N SER A 22 15.33 -68.29 39.66
CA SER A 22 15.33 -66.95 40.25
C SER A 22 15.45 -67.08 41.76
N THR A 23 16.53 -66.65 42.31
CA THR A 23 16.69 -66.33 43.75
C THR A 23 15.68 -65.24 44.06
N GLY A 24 14.65 -65.52 44.85
CA GLY A 24 13.58 -64.75 45.43
C GLY A 24 13.44 -63.29 45.06
N ASP A 25 12.43 -62.98 44.24
CA ASP A 25 11.98 -61.64 44.05
C ASP A 25 11.40 -61.12 45.36
N ALA A 26 11.94 -59.95 45.77
CA ALA A 26 11.54 -59.26 46.99
C ALA A 26 10.39 -58.28 46.59
N ARG A 27 9.43 -58.13 47.49
CA ARG A 27 8.28 -57.22 47.30
C ARG A 27 8.60 -55.82 47.82
N LEU A 28 8.37 -54.81 46.98
CA LEU A 28 8.40 -53.40 47.32
C LEU A 28 6.98 -52.88 47.32
N GLN A 29 6.55 -52.28 48.43
CA GLN A 29 5.23 -51.65 48.50
C GLN A 29 5.29 -50.29 49.18
N GLY A 30 4.24 -49.49 48.93
CA GLY A 30 4.10 -48.13 49.50
C GLY A 30 2.78 -47.52 49.12
N ARG A 31 2.50 -46.34 49.64
CA ARG A 31 1.27 -45.61 49.39
C ARG A 31 1.60 -44.18 49.00
N LEU A 32 1.09 -43.75 47.87
CA LEU A 32 1.34 -42.42 47.33
C LEU A 32 0.20 -41.48 47.68
N LEU A 33 0.53 -40.40 48.40
CA LEU A 33 -0.45 -39.44 48.91
C LEU A 33 -0.07 -38.03 48.48
N ARG A 34 -1.05 -37.15 48.40
CA ARG A 34 -0.90 -35.71 48.16
C ARG A 34 -0.33 -35.06 49.45
N ALA A 35 0.70 -34.22 49.28
CA ALA A 35 1.36 -33.59 50.42
C ALA A 35 0.47 -32.59 51.16
N SER A 36 -0.48 -31.94 50.50
CA SER A 36 -1.32 -30.86 51.04
C SER A 36 -2.44 -31.35 51.99
N ASP A 37 -3.07 -32.51 51.69
CA ASP A 37 -4.26 -33.00 52.40
C ASP A 37 -4.27 -34.50 52.69
N ARG A 38 -3.17 -35.21 52.35
CA ARG A 38 -3.02 -36.64 52.47
C ARG A 38 -4.04 -37.49 51.71
N GLN A 39 -4.70 -36.91 50.69
CA GLN A 39 -5.56 -37.70 49.81
C GLN A 39 -4.73 -38.68 48.96
N ALA A 40 -5.29 -39.88 48.70
CA ALA A 40 -4.68 -40.87 47.85
C ALA A 40 -4.48 -40.39 46.43
N ILE A 41 -3.32 -40.65 45.84
CA ILE A 41 -3.04 -40.34 44.43
C ILE A 41 -3.29 -41.61 43.64
N ASP A 42 -4.39 -41.66 42.93
CA ASP A 42 -4.74 -42.69 41.96
C ASP A 42 -4.00 -42.51 40.65
N MET A 43 -3.69 -43.62 39.94
CA MET A 43 -3.00 -43.64 38.66
C MET A 43 -1.59 -43.00 38.69
N GLY A 44 -0.95 -42.90 39.86
CA GLY A 44 0.43 -42.46 39.95
C GLY A 44 1.40 -43.61 39.58
N ASN A 45 2.49 -43.29 38.92
CA ASN A 45 3.49 -44.27 38.48
C ASN A 45 4.57 -44.46 39.52
N ALA A 46 4.84 -45.70 39.91
CA ALA A 46 5.99 -46.10 40.69
C ALA A 46 6.90 -46.94 39.79
N LEU A 47 8.09 -46.41 39.46
CA LEU A 47 9.03 -47.04 38.54
C LEU A 47 10.33 -47.35 39.27
N LEU A 48 10.84 -48.55 39.10
CA LEU A 48 12.10 -48.99 39.67
C LEU A 48 13.17 -49.04 38.59
N ARG A 49 14.26 -48.30 38.79
CA ARG A 49 15.35 -48.21 37.83
C ARG A 49 16.66 -48.75 38.43
N ARG A 50 17.45 -49.39 37.59
CA ARG A 50 18.77 -49.90 37.99
C ARG A 50 19.78 -48.75 38.04
N LEU A 51 20.65 -48.82 39.03
CA LEU A 51 21.80 -47.92 39.09
C LEU A 51 23.06 -48.66 38.57
N PRO A 52 24.00 -47.94 37.87
CA PRO A 52 24.02 -46.47 37.63
C PRO A 52 23.37 -46.07 36.32
N ASP A 53 22.91 -46.97 35.46
CA ASP A 53 22.49 -46.72 34.08
C ASP A 53 21.03 -46.23 33.92
N SER A 54 20.29 -46.20 35.05
CA SER A 54 18.88 -45.78 35.11
C SER A 54 17.93 -46.56 34.18
N THR A 55 18.30 -47.77 33.76
CA THR A 55 17.42 -48.66 32.98
C THR A 55 16.20 -49.06 33.80
N LEU A 56 15.01 -49.04 33.18
CA LEU A 56 13.76 -49.47 33.84
C LEU A 56 13.81 -50.99 34.13
N VAL A 57 13.60 -51.33 35.41
CA VAL A 57 13.54 -52.75 35.88
C VAL A 57 12.09 -53.22 35.89
N THR A 58 11.22 -52.46 36.55
CA THR A 58 9.79 -52.77 36.66
C THR A 58 9.03 -51.47 37.02
N GLY A 59 7.73 -51.43 36.86
CA GLY A 59 6.87 -50.29 37.21
C GLY A 59 5.42 -50.71 37.38
N VAL A 60 4.71 -49.98 38.22
CA VAL A 60 3.29 -50.20 38.48
C VAL A 60 2.58 -48.85 38.66
N VAL A 61 1.28 -48.84 38.46
CA VAL A 61 0.42 -47.67 38.70
C VAL A 61 -0.26 -47.84 40.06
N THR A 62 -0.42 -46.76 40.82
CA THR A 62 -1.15 -46.80 42.11
C THR A 62 -2.65 -47.02 41.86
N ASP A 63 -3.27 -47.73 42.80
CA ASP A 63 -4.72 -47.95 42.86
C ASP A 63 -5.49 -46.71 43.41
N SER A 64 -6.79 -46.79 43.52
CA SER A 64 -7.68 -45.74 44.04
C SER A 64 -7.41 -45.37 45.50
N LEU A 65 -6.69 -46.20 46.25
CA LEU A 65 -6.22 -45.92 47.62
C LEU A 65 -4.78 -45.38 47.67
N GLY A 66 -4.20 -45.12 46.48
CA GLY A 66 -2.82 -44.68 46.32
C GLY A 66 -1.78 -45.76 46.53
N THR A 67 -2.13 -47.02 46.68
CA THR A 67 -1.25 -48.11 47.01
C THR A 67 -0.57 -48.66 45.77
N PHE A 68 0.72 -48.97 45.87
CA PHE A 68 1.47 -49.65 44.82
C PHE A 68 2.27 -50.86 45.42
N SER A 69 2.41 -51.84 44.59
CA SER A 69 3.22 -53.00 44.92
C SER A 69 3.92 -53.58 43.70
N LEU A 70 5.24 -53.69 43.76
CA LEU A 70 6.04 -54.23 42.65
C LEU A 70 7.07 -55.23 43.19
N THR A 71 7.56 -56.10 42.34
CA THR A 71 8.55 -57.17 42.70
C THR A 71 9.81 -56.98 41.89
N ALA A 72 10.95 -57.13 42.53
CA ALA A 72 12.28 -57.10 41.91
C ALA A 72 13.27 -57.91 42.73
N SER A 73 14.35 -58.27 42.13
CA SER A 73 15.44 -58.96 42.85
C SER A 73 16.08 -58.07 43.92
N ALA A 74 16.57 -58.61 45.02
CA ALA A 74 17.24 -57.83 46.03
C ALA A 74 18.41 -57.01 45.45
N GLY A 75 18.47 -55.69 45.76
CA GLY A 75 19.47 -54.78 45.16
C GLY A 75 19.22 -53.34 45.46
N THR A 76 20.10 -52.46 44.98
CA THR A 76 19.96 -51.02 45.12
C THR A 76 19.40 -50.41 43.81
N TYR A 77 18.35 -49.65 43.94
CA TYR A 77 17.56 -49.07 42.84
C TYR A 77 17.27 -47.62 43.07
N LEU A 78 16.99 -46.92 41.95
CA LEU A 78 16.36 -45.61 41.95
C LEU A 78 14.84 -45.80 41.80
N LEU A 79 14.08 -45.48 42.83
CA LEU A 79 12.62 -45.41 42.78
C LEU A 79 12.21 -44.05 42.24
N GLU A 80 11.49 -44.05 41.15
CA GLU A 80 10.91 -42.85 40.54
C GLU A 80 9.40 -42.89 40.76
N LEU A 81 8.86 -41.83 41.38
CA LEU A 81 7.43 -41.65 41.64
C LEU A 81 6.95 -40.46 40.85
N ARG A 82 5.93 -40.64 40.03
CA ARG A 82 5.32 -39.57 39.21
C ARG A 82 3.81 -39.69 39.22
N ALA A 83 3.13 -38.54 39.24
CA ALA A 83 1.72 -38.46 38.96
C ALA A 83 1.43 -37.15 38.19
N LEU A 84 0.37 -37.14 37.38
CA LEU A 84 -0.01 -35.99 36.60
C LEU A 84 -0.43 -34.83 37.54
N GLY A 85 0.22 -33.66 37.40
CA GLY A 85 -0.03 -32.49 38.25
C GLY A 85 0.80 -32.49 39.57
N TYR A 86 1.74 -33.38 39.71
CA TYR A 86 2.62 -33.46 40.89
C TYR A 86 4.11 -33.43 40.52
N GLN A 87 4.93 -32.86 41.39
CA GLN A 87 6.39 -32.92 41.24
C GLN A 87 6.90 -34.35 41.36
N GLY A 88 7.64 -34.83 40.36
CA GLY A 88 8.23 -36.16 40.38
C GLY A 88 9.27 -36.28 41.52
N GLN A 89 9.22 -37.37 42.27
CA GLN A 89 10.15 -37.68 43.36
C GLN A 89 11.06 -38.83 42.99
N TYR A 90 12.36 -38.73 43.29
CA TYR A 90 13.36 -39.76 43.06
C TYR A 90 14.00 -40.14 44.39
N LYS A 91 14.06 -41.45 44.70
CA LYS A 91 14.61 -41.95 45.93
C LYS A 91 15.45 -43.18 45.65
N THR A 92 16.70 -43.15 46.09
CA THR A 92 17.53 -44.40 46.09
C THR A 92 17.08 -45.28 47.21
N ILE A 93 16.76 -46.53 46.90
CA ILE A 93 16.31 -47.53 47.87
C ILE A 93 17.16 -48.78 47.74
N THR A 94 17.37 -49.49 48.87
CA THR A 94 17.94 -50.84 48.85
C THR A 94 16.84 -51.80 49.20
N LEU A 95 16.50 -52.70 48.29
CA LEU A 95 15.46 -53.72 48.43
C LEU A 95 16.12 -55.00 49.02
N PRO A 96 15.81 -55.34 50.25
CA PRO A 96 16.33 -56.58 50.84
C PRO A 96 15.50 -57.77 50.32
N THR A 97 16.03 -58.98 50.52
CA THR A 97 15.35 -60.25 50.15
C THR A 97 14.04 -60.50 50.91
N THR A 98 13.87 -59.85 52.08
CA THR A 98 12.65 -59.92 52.90
C THR A 98 11.51 -58.99 52.43
N GLY A 99 11.76 -58.14 51.37
CA GLY A 99 10.84 -57.10 50.94
C GLY A 99 11.03 -55.79 51.71
N LEU A 100 10.42 -54.72 51.16
CA LEU A 100 10.51 -53.35 51.72
C LEU A 100 9.14 -52.66 51.60
N ASP A 101 8.66 -52.19 52.78
CA ASP A 101 7.51 -51.30 52.80
C ASP A 101 8.00 -49.87 53.04
N LEU A 102 7.69 -48.98 52.11
CA LEU A 102 8.10 -47.57 52.13
C LEU A 102 7.12 -46.69 52.91
N GLY A 103 5.97 -47.24 53.30
CA GLY A 103 4.91 -46.48 53.97
C GLY A 103 4.29 -45.40 53.11
N GLU A 104 3.94 -44.27 53.69
CA GLU A 104 3.35 -43.15 52.99
C GLU A 104 4.42 -42.29 52.34
N LEU A 105 4.24 -42.06 51.06
CA LEU A 105 5.10 -41.22 50.21
C LEU A 105 4.28 -40.02 49.74
N LEU A 106 4.77 -38.77 50.00
CA LEU A 106 4.04 -37.56 49.74
C LEU A 106 4.58 -36.89 48.48
N LEU A 107 3.69 -36.64 47.52
CA LEU A 107 4.01 -35.80 46.36
C LEU A 107 3.38 -34.38 46.49
N SER A 108 4.21 -33.38 46.26
CA SER A 108 3.77 -32.00 46.20
C SER A 108 3.11 -31.71 44.86
N GLU A 109 2.02 -30.92 44.87
CA GLU A 109 1.41 -30.46 43.62
C GLU A 109 2.38 -29.57 42.86
N GLU A 110 2.48 -29.81 41.57
CA GLU A 110 3.28 -28.99 40.68
C GLU A 110 2.43 -27.78 40.21
N THR A 111 2.62 -26.62 40.83
CA THR A 111 2.12 -25.37 40.31
C THR A 111 2.95 -24.89 39.11
N GLN A 112 3.12 -25.71 38.12
CA GLN A 112 3.54 -25.23 36.82
C GLN A 112 2.31 -24.54 36.18
N GLN A 113 2.35 -23.22 36.07
CA GLN A 113 1.66 -22.57 34.94
C GLN A 113 2.13 -23.30 33.69
N LEU A 114 1.27 -24.15 33.15
CA LEU A 114 1.45 -24.69 31.82
C LEU A 114 1.65 -23.47 30.90
N ARG A 115 2.88 -23.21 30.50
CA ARG A 115 3.09 -22.42 29.28
C ARG A 115 2.36 -23.22 28.22
N GLY A 116 1.15 -22.77 27.91
CA GLY A 116 0.39 -23.31 26.82
C GLY A 116 1.35 -23.38 25.65
N VAL A 117 1.46 -24.52 25.01
CA VAL A 117 2.06 -24.60 23.69
C VAL A 117 1.17 -23.73 22.83
N GLU A 118 1.56 -22.46 22.72
CA GLU A 118 0.96 -21.52 21.78
C GLU A 118 1.33 -22.07 20.39
N VAL A 119 0.48 -22.93 19.87
CA VAL A 119 0.54 -23.29 18.46
C VAL A 119 0.20 -21.98 17.76
N ARG A 120 1.20 -21.16 17.51
CA ARG A 120 1.09 -20.01 16.61
C ARG A 120 0.86 -20.59 15.23
N GLY A 121 -0.39 -20.84 14.91
CA GLY A 121 -0.80 -20.99 13.51
C GLY A 121 -0.24 -19.75 12.81
N ARG A 122 0.65 -19.93 11.84
CA ARG A 122 1.13 -18.82 11.01
C ARG A 122 -0.09 -18.18 10.38
N ARG A 123 -0.40 -16.93 10.73
CA ARG A 123 -1.44 -16.19 10.03
C ARG A 123 -1.08 -16.13 8.55
N PRO A 124 -2.00 -16.33 7.63
CA PRO A 124 -1.72 -16.13 6.22
C PRO A 124 -1.25 -14.68 6.03
N ILE A 125 -0.22 -14.50 5.22
CA ILE A 125 0.34 -13.18 4.92
C ILE A 125 -0.66 -12.35 4.13
N ILE A 126 -1.39 -13.02 3.24
CA ILE A 126 -2.45 -12.48 2.42
C ILE A 126 -3.74 -13.18 2.82
N THR A 127 -4.72 -12.42 3.25
CA THR A 127 -6.08 -12.89 3.47
C THR A 127 -6.99 -12.25 2.44
N ARG A 128 -7.73 -13.05 1.69
CA ARG A 128 -8.76 -12.53 0.80
C ARG A 128 -10.08 -12.43 1.55
N GLN A 129 -10.62 -11.23 1.58
CA GLN A 129 -12.00 -10.95 2.02
C GLN A 129 -12.89 -10.71 0.82
N ALA A 130 -14.19 -10.52 1.07
CA ALA A 130 -15.19 -10.37 0.00
C ALA A 130 -14.92 -9.23 -0.99
N ASP A 131 -14.17 -8.19 -0.62
CA ASP A 131 -13.97 -7.00 -1.43
C ASP A 131 -12.50 -6.53 -1.48
N ARG A 132 -11.60 -7.24 -0.79
CA ARG A 132 -10.22 -6.79 -0.60
C ARG A 132 -9.22 -7.89 -0.39
N LEU A 133 -7.99 -7.59 -0.74
CA LEU A 133 -6.81 -8.32 -0.26
C LEU A 133 -6.32 -7.63 1.01
N VAL A 134 -6.17 -8.38 2.07
CA VAL A 134 -5.66 -7.90 3.36
C VAL A 134 -4.26 -8.44 3.55
N PHE A 135 -3.30 -7.55 3.70
CA PHE A 135 -1.91 -7.87 3.97
C PHE A 135 -1.61 -7.59 5.43
N ASP A 136 -1.15 -8.60 6.17
CA ASP A 136 -0.70 -8.41 7.55
C ASP A 136 0.58 -7.55 7.56
N ALA A 137 0.45 -6.32 8.09
CA ALA A 137 1.56 -5.37 8.08
C ALA A 137 2.78 -5.86 8.86
N GLN A 138 2.62 -6.68 9.89
CA GLN A 138 3.75 -7.22 10.64
C GLN A 138 4.59 -8.19 9.82
N GLN A 139 3.95 -8.93 8.93
CA GLN A 139 4.63 -9.93 8.10
C GLN A 139 5.28 -9.34 6.86
N ILE A 140 4.64 -8.34 6.22
CA ILE A 140 5.18 -7.72 5.00
C ILE A 140 6.18 -6.60 5.28
N SER A 141 6.23 -6.08 6.50
CA SER A 141 6.99 -4.87 6.84
C SER A 141 8.37 -5.12 7.45
N ALA A 142 8.92 -6.32 7.33
CA ALA A 142 10.26 -6.58 7.83
C ALA A 142 11.26 -5.55 7.28
N GLY A 143 11.83 -4.72 8.19
CA GLY A 143 12.74 -3.62 7.80
C GLY A 143 12.05 -2.35 7.25
N ALA A 144 10.73 -2.23 7.23
CA ALA A 144 10.03 -0.97 7.00
C ALA A 144 10.16 -0.05 8.22
N GLN A 145 10.15 1.25 8.00
CA GLN A 145 10.25 2.25 9.08
C GLN A 145 8.90 2.92 9.32
N ASN A 146 8.18 3.19 8.27
CA ASN A 146 6.97 3.99 8.24
C ASN A 146 5.93 3.40 7.27
N ALA A 147 4.77 4.02 7.20
CA ALA A 147 3.70 3.56 6.33
C ALA A 147 4.10 3.56 4.85
N LEU A 148 4.85 4.55 4.38
CA LEU A 148 5.30 4.59 2.99
C LEU A 148 6.16 3.38 2.63
N ASP A 149 7.06 2.97 3.53
CA ASP A 149 7.91 1.79 3.33
C ASP A 149 7.11 0.49 3.38
N VAL A 150 6.07 0.42 4.21
CA VAL A 150 5.14 -0.72 4.22
C VAL A 150 4.43 -0.82 2.88
N LEU A 151 3.96 0.31 2.33
CA LEU A 151 3.28 0.31 1.03
C LEU A 151 4.21 -0.06 -0.13
N LYS A 152 5.47 0.38 -0.11
CA LYS A 152 6.49 -0.04 -1.10
C LYS A 152 6.69 -1.56 -1.14
N ARG A 153 6.36 -2.25 -0.05
CA ARG A 153 6.46 -3.71 0.11
C ARG A 153 5.14 -4.43 0.00
N THR A 154 4.05 -3.67 -0.08
CA THR A 154 2.73 -4.28 -0.23
C THR A 154 2.57 -4.80 -1.65
N PRO A 155 2.24 -6.08 -1.80
CA PRO A 155 2.04 -6.71 -3.09
C PRO A 155 1.01 -5.99 -3.97
N GLY A 156 1.31 -5.85 -5.25
CA GLY A 156 0.40 -5.25 -6.23
C GLY A 156 0.38 -3.72 -6.21
N LEU A 157 1.24 -3.08 -5.42
CA LEU A 157 1.38 -1.63 -5.41
C LEU A 157 2.67 -1.18 -6.11
N ASN A 158 2.58 -0.07 -6.81
CA ASN A 158 3.71 0.71 -7.29
C ASN A 158 3.70 2.07 -6.58
N VAL A 159 4.73 2.34 -5.78
CA VAL A 159 4.87 3.54 -4.97
C VAL A 159 5.99 4.40 -5.55
N THR A 160 5.64 5.53 -6.10
CA THR A 160 6.55 6.53 -6.67
C THR A 160 6.42 7.85 -5.91
N ASP A 161 7.25 8.82 -6.24
CA ASP A 161 7.16 10.17 -5.64
C ASP A 161 5.88 10.90 -6.09
N ASP A 162 5.31 10.53 -7.25
CA ASP A 162 4.07 11.09 -7.80
C ASP A 162 2.80 10.49 -7.17
N GLY A 163 2.94 9.40 -6.41
CA GLY A 163 1.82 8.76 -5.75
C GLY A 163 1.91 7.24 -5.69
N ILE A 164 0.80 6.64 -5.30
CA ILE A 164 0.66 5.21 -5.10
C ILE A 164 -0.35 4.68 -6.11
N SER A 165 0.05 3.68 -6.88
CA SER A 165 -0.81 3.03 -7.87
C SER A 165 -0.96 1.55 -7.60
N ILE A 166 -2.10 0.99 -7.98
CA ILE A 166 -2.32 -0.45 -8.07
C ILE A 166 -1.83 -0.90 -9.43
N ILE A 167 -0.91 -1.86 -9.46
CA ILE A 167 -0.30 -2.37 -10.71
C ILE A 167 -1.42 -2.84 -11.65
N GLY A 168 -1.37 -2.38 -12.91
CA GLY A 168 -2.37 -2.67 -13.94
C GLY A 168 -3.67 -1.87 -13.86
N ARG A 169 -3.82 -0.95 -12.88
CA ARG A 169 -5.07 -0.20 -12.69
C ARG A 169 -4.90 1.33 -12.57
N GLY A 170 -3.72 1.84 -12.20
CA GLY A 170 -3.45 3.27 -12.04
C GLY A 170 -3.43 3.77 -10.60
N LYS A 171 -3.56 5.09 -10.40
CA LYS A 171 -3.45 5.74 -9.07
C LYS A 171 -4.59 5.33 -8.14
N ALA A 172 -4.25 4.84 -6.93
CA ALA A 172 -5.21 4.42 -5.92
C ALA A 172 -5.69 5.59 -5.04
N ILE A 173 -6.93 5.50 -4.59
CA ILE A 173 -7.43 6.35 -3.49
C ILE A 173 -6.84 5.82 -2.19
N ILE A 174 -6.23 6.70 -1.41
CA ILE A 174 -5.61 6.33 -0.14
C ILE A 174 -6.55 6.61 1.01
N LEU A 175 -6.75 5.61 1.86
CA LEU A 175 -7.49 5.74 3.11
C LEU A 175 -6.58 5.41 4.29
N ILE A 176 -6.86 6.01 5.43
CA ILE A 176 -6.31 5.64 6.73
C ILE A 176 -7.48 5.43 7.67
N ASN A 177 -7.64 4.20 8.17
CA ASN A 177 -8.80 3.80 8.98
C ASN A 177 -10.14 4.12 8.29
N ASP A 178 -10.28 3.75 7.01
CA ASP A 178 -11.44 4.02 6.14
C ASP A 178 -11.72 5.50 5.84
N LYS A 179 -10.87 6.45 6.28
CA LYS A 179 -11.00 7.89 6.00
C LYS A 179 -10.10 8.29 4.83
N ARG A 180 -10.64 8.95 3.82
CA ARG A 180 -9.89 9.37 2.62
C ARG A 180 -8.81 10.39 2.97
N VAL A 181 -7.60 10.14 2.50
CA VAL A 181 -6.48 11.09 2.48
C VAL A 181 -6.54 11.83 1.15
N ARG A 182 -6.75 13.13 1.20
CA ARG A 182 -6.87 13.99 -0.01
C ARG A 182 -5.57 14.72 -0.34
N LEU A 183 -4.44 14.20 0.16
CA LEU A 183 -3.10 14.67 -0.16
C LEU A 183 -2.55 13.93 -1.38
N SER A 184 -1.66 14.57 -2.13
CA SER A 184 -0.94 13.98 -3.26
C SER A 184 0.54 14.38 -3.22
N GLY A 185 1.38 13.73 -4.04
CA GLY A 185 2.80 14.04 -4.17
C GLY A 185 3.55 14.04 -2.84
N GLU A 186 4.40 15.04 -2.63
CA GLU A 186 5.23 15.16 -1.43
C GLU A 186 4.43 15.26 -0.12
N ALA A 187 3.27 15.91 -0.14
CA ALA A 187 2.42 16.03 1.05
C ALA A 187 1.85 14.67 1.50
N LEU A 188 1.47 13.81 0.56
CA LEU A 188 1.04 12.45 0.85
C LEU A 188 2.19 11.60 1.37
N THR A 189 3.34 11.63 0.72
CA THR A 189 4.52 10.87 1.13
C THR A 189 5.03 11.32 2.49
N GLY A 190 5.02 12.63 2.78
CA GLY A 190 5.33 13.18 4.08
C GLY A 190 4.40 12.68 5.18
N LEU A 191 3.08 12.71 4.95
CA LEU A 191 2.11 12.15 5.88
C LEU A 191 2.37 10.65 6.12
N LEU A 192 2.60 9.86 5.07
CA LEU A 192 2.86 8.43 5.22
C LEU A 192 4.16 8.11 5.95
N ARG A 193 5.19 8.96 5.81
CA ARG A 193 6.42 8.85 6.60
C ARG A 193 6.20 9.13 8.09
N SER A 194 5.22 9.96 8.46
CA SER A 194 4.94 10.28 9.85
C SER A 194 4.30 9.13 10.64
N TYR A 195 3.71 8.13 9.98
CA TYR A 195 3.16 6.94 10.62
C TYR A 195 4.24 5.87 10.79
N SER A 196 4.47 5.43 12.04
CA SER A 196 5.36 4.31 12.29
C SER A 196 4.81 2.99 11.72
N GLN A 197 5.70 2.18 11.15
CA GLN A 197 5.35 0.81 10.75
C GLN A 197 4.74 0.00 11.90
N SER A 198 5.22 0.21 13.14
CA SER A 198 4.72 -0.48 14.33
C SER A 198 3.23 -0.23 14.59
N ASP A 199 2.71 0.90 14.15
CA ASP A 199 1.33 1.31 14.39
C ASP A 199 0.34 0.78 13.33
N ILE A 200 0.85 0.18 12.26
CA ILE A 200 0.02 -0.38 11.20
C ILE A 200 -0.37 -1.81 11.57
N ALA A 201 -1.66 -2.12 11.51
CA ALA A 201 -2.18 -3.46 11.68
C ALA A 201 -2.14 -4.24 10.37
N GLU A 202 -2.69 -3.64 9.33
CA GLU A 202 -2.85 -4.26 8.01
C GLU A 202 -2.94 -3.22 6.89
N VAL A 203 -2.63 -3.65 5.67
CA VAL A 203 -2.86 -2.90 4.44
C VAL A 203 -3.92 -3.64 3.64
N GLN A 204 -4.98 -2.93 3.29
CA GLN A 204 -6.10 -3.48 2.53
C GLN A 204 -6.08 -2.90 1.11
N VAL A 205 -6.05 -3.77 0.11
CA VAL A 205 -6.11 -3.39 -1.30
C VAL A 205 -7.47 -3.80 -1.85
N LEU A 206 -8.32 -2.80 -2.11
CA LEU A 206 -9.67 -2.98 -2.63
C LEU A 206 -9.64 -2.71 -4.13
N THR A 207 -9.54 -3.75 -4.91
CA THR A 207 -9.56 -3.67 -6.38
C THR A 207 -10.94 -3.36 -6.92
N THR A 208 -11.98 -3.75 -6.18
CA THR A 208 -13.39 -3.50 -6.49
C THR A 208 -14.05 -2.93 -5.23
N PRO A 209 -13.84 -1.62 -4.95
CA PRO A 209 -14.35 -1.02 -3.72
C PRO A 209 -15.87 -1.06 -3.64
N PRO A 210 -16.43 -1.28 -2.43
CA PRO A 210 -17.86 -1.17 -2.18
C PRO A 210 -18.49 0.15 -2.63
N ALA A 211 -19.82 0.15 -2.87
CA ALA A 211 -20.58 1.31 -3.31
C ALA A 211 -20.53 2.52 -2.34
N LYS A 212 -20.22 2.30 -1.06
CA LYS A 212 -20.00 3.37 -0.06
C LYS A 212 -18.81 4.28 -0.40
N TYR A 213 -17.79 3.75 -1.10
CA TYR A 213 -16.66 4.56 -1.53
C TYR A 213 -17.02 5.36 -2.79
N GLU A 214 -16.36 6.49 -2.97
CA GLU A 214 -16.59 7.35 -4.14
C GLU A 214 -16.42 6.55 -5.43
N ALA A 215 -17.27 6.82 -6.43
CA ALA A 215 -17.13 6.23 -7.75
C ALA A 215 -15.89 6.74 -8.49
N GLU A 216 -15.36 7.89 -8.07
CA GLU A 216 -14.12 8.48 -8.55
C GLU A 216 -12.92 7.62 -8.18
N GLY A 217 -11.99 7.44 -9.14
CA GLY A 217 -10.77 6.64 -8.99
C GLY A 217 -10.91 5.24 -9.58
N ASN A 218 -10.46 5.09 -10.82
CA ASN A 218 -10.58 3.85 -11.60
C ASN A 218 -9.71 2.71 -11.04
N ALA A 219 -8.61 3.03 -10.35
CA ALA A 219 -7.63 2.04 -9.92
C ALA A 219 -8.03 1.23 -8.67
N GLY A 220 -8.97 1.71 -7.87
CA GLY A 220 -9.35 1.10 -6.61
C GLY A 220 -8.92 1.89 -5.38
N VAL A 221 -9.02 1.27 -4.21
CA VAL A 221 -8.80 1.89 -2.90
C VAL A 221 -7.71 1.14 -2.14
N LEU A 222 -6.82 1.87 -1.52
CA LEU A 222 -5.82 1.36 -0.59
C LEU A 222 -6.13 1.89 0.81
N ASN A 223 -6.42 1.01 1.75
CA ASN A 223 -6.72 1.39 3.13
C ASN A 223 -5.62 0.92 4.08
N ILE A 224 -5.03 1.83 4.79
CA ILE A 224 -4.05 1.57 5.84
C ILE A 224 -4.80 1.51 7.16
N VAL A 225 -4.88 0.33 7.76
CA VAL A 225 -5.57 0.13 9.03
C VAL A 225 -4.55 0.23 10.16
N MET A 226 -4.77 1.19 11.04
CA MET A 226 -3.92 1.42 12.20
C MET A 226 -4.34 0.50 13.35
N LYS A 227 -3.39 0.09 14.18
CA LYS A 227 -3.66 -0.67 15.41
C LYS A 227 -4.49 0.19 16.36
N LYS A 228 -5.56 -0.37 16.91
CA LYS A 228 -6.35 0.29 17.96
C LYS A 228 -5.75 -0.05 19.32
N ALA A 229 -5.38 0.96 20.09
CA ALA A 229 -5.01 0.77 21.49
C ALA A 229 -6.24 0.31 22.28
N GLN A 230 -6.16 -0.85 22.93
CA GLN A 230 -7.23 -1.36 23.81
C GLN A 230 -7.11 -0.83 25.24
N ASN A 231 -5.90 -0.54 25.71
CA ASN A 231 -5.60 -0.01 27.04
C ASN A 231 -5.05 1.41 26.94
N ASP A 232 -4.92 2.08 28.06
CA ASP A 232 -4.26 3.37 28.15
C ASP A 232 -2.84 3.25 27.57
N TYR A 233 -2.48 4.19 26.72
CA TYR A 233 -1.27 4.16 25.93
C TYR A 233 -0.75 5.56 25.62
N PHE A 234 0.55 5.73 25.75
CA PHE A 234 1.26 6.87 25.21
C PHE A 234 2.53 6.38 24.52
N GLY A 235 2.72 6.78 23.30
CA GLY A 235 3.92 6.44 22.57
C GLY A 235 3.91 7.02 21.15
N GLY A 236 4.99 6.76 20.45
CA GLY A 236 5.15 7.28 19.11
C GLY A 236 6.52 7.00 18.52
N SER A 237 6.87 7.75 17.49
CA SER A 237 8.17 7.69 16.84
C SER A 237 8.66 9.06 16.40
N ILE A 238 9.97 9.21 16.37
CA ILE A 238 10.66 10.35 15.77
C ILE A 238 11.63 9.78 14.74
N SER A 239 11.61 10.32 13.53
CA SER A 239 12.49 9.91 12.44
C SER A 239 13.19 11.11 11.83
N ALA A 240 14.48 11.00 11.60
CA ALA A 240 15.26 11.92 10.79
C ALA A 240 15.78 11.16 9.57
N ASN A 241 15.54 11.72 8.39
CA ASN A 241 15.91 11.11 7.12
C ASN A 241 16.69 12.13 6.28
N ALA A 242 17.58 11.64 5.42
CA ALA A 242 18.25 12.45 4.42
C ALA A 242 18.46 11.62 3.16
N SER A 243 18.27 12.23 2.00
CA SER A 243 18.72 11.69 0.72
C SER A 243 19.75 12.60 0.08
N LEU A 244 20.72 12.00 -0.60
CA LEU A 244 21.80 12.69 -1.30
C LEU A 244 21.77 12.30 -2.77
N TYR A 245 21.63 13.29 -3.64
CA TYR A 245 21.64 13.12 -5.08
C TYR A 245 22.46 14.23 -5.75
N LYS A 246 23.49 13.87 -6.53
CA LYS A 246 24.38 14.84 -7.21
C LYS A 246 24.85 15.99 -6.32
N GLY A 247 25.27 15.68 -5.08
CA GLY A 247 25.71 16.68 -4.11
C GLY A 247 24.60 17.50 -3.44
N ARG A 248 23.31 17.26 -3.77
CA ARG A 248 22.16 17.91 -3.16
C ARG A 248 21.60 17.04 -2.05
N ILE A 249 21.38 17.61 -0.89
CA ILE A 249 20.81 16.94 0.28
C ILE A 249 19.36 17.35 0.45
N SER A 250 18.49 16.37 0.64
CA SER A 250 17.06 16.55 0.94
C SER A 250 16.75 15.92 2.30
N PRO A 251 16.83 16.68 3.41
CA PRO A 251 16.52 16.19 4.74
C PRO A 251 15.03 16.25 5.05
N SER A 252 14.57 15.36 5.92
CA SER A 252 13.25 15.44 6.53
C SER A 252 13.26 14.95 7.97
N VAL A 253 12.38 15.51 8.79
CA VAL A 253 12.10 15.07 10.15
C VAL A 253 10.62 14.83 10.29
N SER A 254 10.25 13.67 10.82
CA SER A 254 8.85 13.32 11.05
C SER A 254 8.66 12.76 12.46
N THR A 255 7.50 13.02 13.05
CA THR A 255 7.09 12.44 14.33
C THR A 255 5.62 12.07 14.32
N GLY A 256 5.30 10.92 14.90
CA GLY A 256 3.94 10.48 15.17
C GLY A 256 3.79 10.22 16.66
N LEU A 257 2.78 10.84 17.29
CA LEU A 257 2.43 10.67 18.69
C LEU A 257 1.02 10.10 18.79
N ASN A 258 0.83 9.10 19.64
CA ASN A 258 -0.47 8.50 19.92
C ASN A 258 -0.70 8.45 21.43
N TYR A 259 -1.86 8.91 21.85
CA TYR A 259 -2.30 8.93 23.23
C TYR A 259 -3.68 8.31 23.35
N LYS A 260 -3.88 7.48 24.36
CA LYS A 260 -5.17 6.97 24.74
C LYS A 260 -5.24 6.87 26.25
N GLN A 261 -6.25 7.46 26.85
CA GLN A 261 -6.58 7.30 28.26
C GLN A 261 -8.10 7.31 28.46
N GLY A 262 -8.62 6.22 29.00
CA GLY A 262 -10.04 6.05 29.23
C GLY A 262 -10.86 6.27 27.96
N ARG A 263 -11.62 7.37 27.91
CA ARG A 263 -12.52 7.75 26.82
C ARG A 263 -11.88 8.62 25.74
N VAL A 264 -10.67 9.09 25.93
CA VAL A 264 -9.97 10.01 25.03
C VAL A 264 -8.93 9.24 24.24
N SER A 265 -8.92 9.42 22.92
CA SER A 265 -7.81 9.00 22.04
C SER A 265 -7.38 10.21 21.22
N ALA A 266 -6.08 10.49 21.19
CA ALA A 266 -5.52 11.60 20.43
C ALA A 266 -4.33 11.13 19.61
N SER A 267 -4.12 11.75 18.47
CA SER A 267 -2.96 11.54 17.62
C SER A 267 -2.43 12.86 17.09
N LEU A 268 -1.10 12.95 16.95
CA LEU A 268 -0.43 14.07 16.31
C LEU A 268 0.66 13.54 15.40
N ASN A 269 0.62 13.92 14.12
CA ASN A 269 1.63 13.60 13.14
C ASN A 269 2.20 14.91 12.59
N LEU A 270 3.50 15.06 12.64
CA LEU A 270 4.24 16.19 12.11
C LEU A 270 5.29 15.67 11.13
N ASP A 271 5.44 16.34 10.00
CA ASP A 271 6.52 16.10 9.03
C ASP A 271 7.01 17.45 8.53
N GLY A 272 8.33 17.63 8.50
CA GLY A 272 8.98 18.76 7.89
C GLY A 272 10.06 18.29 6.95
N HIS A 273 10.09 18.81 5.72
CA HIS A 273 11.05 18.37 4.70
C HIS A 273 11.59 19.54 3.88
N LEU A 274 12.81 19.35 3.43
CA LEU A 274 13.46 20.15 2.40
C LEU A 274 13.81 19.22 1.25
N SER A 275 13.53 19.65 0.02
CA SER A 275 13.84 18.92 -1.20
C SER A 275 14.78 19.75 -2.06
N SER A 276 15.83 19.14 -2.58
CA SER A 276 16.76 19.78 -3.51
C SER A 276 17.17 18.77 -4.59
N ILE A 277 16.76 19.03 -5.83
CA ILE A 277 16.94 18.12 -6.96
C ILE A 277 17.44 18.91 -8.17
N VAL A 278 18.37 18.35 -8.91
CA VAL A 278 18.85 18.88 -10.19
C VAL A 278 18.70 17.80 -11.25
N GLY A 279 18.24 18.18 -12.42
CA GLY A 279 18.01 17.22 -13.50
C GLY A 279 17.95 17.85 -14.88
N THR A 280 17.80 17.01 -15.89
CA THR A 280 17.58 17.41 -17.29
C THR A 280 16.28 16.85 -17.81
N PHE A 281 15.70 17.59 -18.71
CA PHE A 281 14.50 17.22 -19.45
C PHE A 281 14.75 17.57 -20.92
N ASP A 282 14.80 16.54 -21.76
CA ASP A 282 15.07 16.70 -23.18
C ASP A 282 13.82 16.40 -24.00
N THR A 283 13.57 17.22 -25.00
CA THR A 283 12.46 17.03 -25.94
C THR A 283 12.98 17.07 -27.36
N TYR A 284 12.63 16.06 -28.14
CA TYR A 284 12.93 15.96 -29.57
C TYR A 284 11.65 15.96 -30.36
N ARG A 285 11.56 16.80 -31.38
CA ARG A 285 10.40 16.92 -32.27
C ARG A 285 10.83 16.72 -33.70
N THR A 286 10.11 15.89 -34.44
CA THR A 286 10.39 15.62 -35.85
C THR A 286 9.11 15.77 -36.65
N ALA A 287 9.13 16.63 -37.67
CA ALA A 287 8.05 16.84 -38.64
C ALA A 287 8.54 16.45 -40.04
N PRO A 288 8.38 15.20 -40.48
CA PRO A 288 8.92 14.75 -41.78
C PRO A 288 8.37 15.46 -42.98
N SER A 289 7.08 15.88 -42.93
CA SER A 289 6.42 16.59 -44.03
C SER A 289 7.06 17.93 -44.38
N THR A 290 7.62 18.64 -43.39
CA THR A 290 8.30 19.93 -43.53
C THR A 290 9.80 19.84 -43.39
N ARG A 291 10.32 18.62 -43.14
CA ARG A 291 11.73 18.33 -42.88
C ARG A 291 12.28 19.13 -41.68
N LEU A 292 11.44 19.39 -40.70
CA LEU A 292 11.85 20.06 -39.47
C LEU A 292 12.24 19.06 -38.39
N TYR A 293 13.35 19.38 -37.71
CA TYR A 293 13.78 18.72 -36.48
C TYR A 293 14.10 19.76 -35.41
N SER A 294 13.62 19.52 -34.21
CA SER A 294 13.88 20.40 -33.06
C SER A 294 14.34 19.58 -31.87
N GLU A 295 15.39 20.02 -31.25
CA GLU A 295 15.86 19.49 -29.96
C GLU A 295 15.82 20.58 -28.91
N SER A 296 15.35 20.26 -27.73
CA SER A 296 15.28 21.18 -26.59
C SER A 296 15.81 20.46 -25.34
N THR A 297 16.85 21.01 -24.73
CA THR A 297 17.40 20.54 -23.46
C THR A 297 17.10 21.56 -22.38
N SER A 298 16.46 21.13 -21.29
CA SER A 298 16.20 21.94 -20.10
C SER A 298 16.94 21.36 -18.93
N LEU A 299 17.82 22.17 -18.31
CA LEU A 299 18.41 21.88 -17.00
C LEU A 299 17.55 22.56 -15.93
N PHE A 300 17.09 21.82 -14.94
CA PHE A 300 16.30 22.37 -13.83
C PHE A 300 17.02 22.20 -12.48
N ASP A 301 16.88 23.23 -11.64
CA ASP A 301 17.24 23.22 -10.20
C ASP A 301 15.95 23.42 -9.41
N TYR A 302 15.49 22.34 -8.76
CA TYR A 302 14.29 22.32 -7.94
C TYR A 302 14.64 22.41 -6.47
N LYS A 303 14.01 23.31 -5.75
CA LYS A 303 14.08 23.47 -4.28
C LYS A 303 12.69 23.53 -3.71
N GLY A 304 12.38 22.66 -2.77
CA GLY A 304 11.11 22.59 -2.08
C GLY A 304 11.27 22.62 -0.57
N ARG A 305 10.27 23.13 0.13
CA ARG A 305 10.11 23.00 1.57
C ARG A 305 8.64 22.87 1.93
N GLY A 306 8.37 22.02 2.88
CA GLY A 306 7.00 21.83 3.33
C GLY A 306 6.92 21.34 4.76
N VAL A 307 5.75 21.54 5.36
CA VAL A 307 5.39 21.03 6.67
C VAL A 307 4.03 20.34 6.55
N ASN A 308 3.86 19.19 7.17
CA ASN A 308 2.56 18.54 7.33
C ASN A 308 2.25 18.44 8.82
N ILE A 309 1.10 18.92 9.23
CA ILE A 309 0.58 18.83 10.59
C ILE A 309 -0.77 18.14 10.52
N ARG A 310 -0.92 17.00 11.20
CA ARG A 310 -2.20 16.30 11.31
C ARG A 310 -2.47 15.97 12.77
N GLY A 311 -3.57 16.52 13.32
CA GLY A 311 -4.08 16.21 14.65
C GLY A 311 -5.39 15.44 14.58
N GLY A 312 -5.60 14.49 15.47
CA GLY A 312 -6.85 13.77 15.62
C GLY A 312 -7.23 13.65 17.09
N LEU A 313 -8.51 13.76 17.40
CA LEU A 313 -9.08 13.61 18.73
C LEU A 313 -10.39 12.83 18.62
N ASP A 314 -10.47 11.67 19.30
CA ASP A 314 -11.71 10.90 19.43
C ASP A 314 -12.12 10.85 20.90
N TYR A 315 -13.40 11.08 21.15
CA TYR A 315 -14.01 11.00 22.48
C TYR A 315 -15.15 9.98 22.49
N THR A 316 -14.96 8.91 23.25
CA THR A 316 -15.97 7.87 23.46
C THR A 316 -16.94 8.30 24.54
N ILE A 317 -18.10 8.86 24.14
CA ILE A 317 -19.13 9.35 25.06
C ILE A 317 -19.64 8.20 25.92
N ASN A 318 -19.92 7.07 25.28
CA ASN A 318 -20.30 5.81 25.92
C ASN A 318 -19.88 4.64 25.03
N PRO A 319 -20.00 3.36 25.46
CA PRO A 319 -19.54 2.22 24.64
C PRO A 319 -20.13 2.12 23.22
N GLU A 320 -21.23 2.83 22.97
CA GLU A 320 -21.91 2.82 21.66
C GLU A 320 -21.65 4.05 20.81
N LEU A 321 -21.20 5.19 21.41
CA LEU A 321 -21.11 6.47 20.72
C LEU A 321 -19.73 7.08 20.84
N THR A 322 -19.09 7.31 19.72
CA THR A 322 -17.81 8.03 19.60
C THR A 322 -17.99 9.24 18.69
N VAL A 323 -17.45 10.37 19.11
CA VAL A 323 -17.32 11.59 18.32
C VAL A 323 -15.85 11.89 18.15
N GLY A 324 -15.44 12.31 16.98
CA GLY A 324 -14.04 12.62 16.71
C GLY A 324 -13.88 13.78 15.76
N PHE A 325 -12.72 14.41 15.87
CA PHE A 325 -12.29 15.53 15.04
C PHE A 325 -10.89 15.26 14.51
N THR A 326 -10.65 15.59 13.25
CA THR A 326 -9.31 15.51 12.63
C THR A 326 -9.05 16.79 11.86
N ALA A 327 -7.87 17.37 12.03
CA ALA A 327 -7.39 18.51 11.25
C ALA A 327 -6.06 18.18 10.59
N THR A 328 -5.91 18.63 9.34
CA THR A 328 -4.66 18.55 8.57
C THR A 328 -4.35 19.91 8.00
N TYR A 329 -3.09 20.36 8.13
CA TYR A 329 -2.59 21.57 7.49
C TYR A 329 -1.22 21.29 6.89
N ALA A 330 -1.04 21.59 5.60
CA ALA A 330 0.17 21.27 4.87
C ALA A 330 0.59 22.46 3.97
N PRO A 331 1.31 23.45 4.53
CA PRO A 331 1.90 24.53 3.74
C PRO A 331 3.15 24.06 3.02
N SER A 332 3.36 24.55 1.80
CA SER A 332 4.55 24.24 1.00
C SER A 332 5.02 25.46 0.20
N ARG A 333 6.30 25.51 -0.07
CA ARG A 333 6.91 26.46 -1.01
C ARG A 333 7.87 25.70 -1.89
N LYS A 334 7.85 26.02 -3.19
CA LYS A 334 8.73 25.39 -4.18
C LYS A 334 9.30 26.47 -5.06
N GLN A 335 10.50 26.25 -5.56
CA GLN A 335 11.14 27.06 -6.59
C GLN A 335 11.77 26.12 -7.60
N THR A 336 11.50 26.37 -8.87
CA THR A 336 12.12 25.66 -9.99
C THR A 336 12.75 26.68 -10.92
N ASP A 337 14.06 26.68 -10.97
CA ASP A 337 14.83 27.47 -11.93
C ASP A 337 15.22 26.56 -13.09
N ARG A 338 15.03 27.02 -14.33
CA ARG A 338 15.33 26.26 -15.55
C ARG A 338 16.21 27.11 -16.48
N THR A 339 17.21 26.47 -17.06
CA THR A 339 17.88 26.98 -18.27
C THR A 339 17.60 26.02 -19.40
N ASN A 340 17.13 26.51 -20.50
CA ASN A 340 16.80 25.70 -21.68
C ASN A 340 17.53 26.23 -22.92
N GLU A 341 17.85 25.30 -23.79
CA GLU A 341 18.35 25.60 -25.13
C GLU A 341 17.57 24.77 -26.12
N THR A 342 16.87 25.47 -27.02
CA THR A 342 16.18 24.82 -28.14
C THR A 342 16.94 25.13 -29.42
N ARG A 343 17.16 24.10 -30.25
CA ARG A 343 17.78 24.21 -31.57
C ARG A 343 16.85 23.64 -32.61
N ASN A 344 16.60 24.43 -33.67
CA ASN A 344 15.77 24.04 -34.78
C ASN A 344 16.61 23.83 -36.01
N TYR A 345 16.38 22.72 -36.72
CA TYR A 345 17.13 22.27 -37.89
C TYR A 345 16.17 22.02 -39.05
N THR A 346 16.66 22.21 -40.28
CA THR A 346 16.07 21.65 -41.48
C THR A 346 16.83 20.37 -41.87
N ILE A 347 16.09 19.30 -42.16
CA ILE A 347 16.66 18.01 -42.59
C ILE A 347 16.80 18.09 -44.11
N ARG A 348 18.04 17.95 -44.64
CA ARG A 348 18.33 17.88 -46.06
C ARG A 348 17.92 16.53 -46.67
N PRO A 349 17.81 16.41 -48.01
CA PRO A 349 17.48 15.17 -48.68
C PRO A 349 18.49 14.04 -48.40
N ASP A 350 19.76 14.36 -48.14
CA ASP A 350 20.82 13.41 -47.76
C ASP A 350 20.77 12.96 -46.27
N GLY A 351 19.80 13.47 -45.50
CA GLY A 351 19.63 13.20 -44.06
C GLY A 351 20.47 14.07 -43.13
N SER A 352 21.34 14.97 -43.70
CA SER A 352 22.09 15.93 -42.87
C SER A 352 21.18 17.01 -42.28
N GLN A 353 21.58 17.58 -41.15
CA GLN A 353 20.82 18.57 -40.38
C GLN A 353 21.47 19.95 -40.53
N ASP A 354 20.70 20.94 -41.00
CA ASP A 354 21.12 22.34 -41.05
C ASP A 354 20.52 23.10 -39.89
N LEU A 355 21.36 23.62 -38.99
CA LEU A 355 20.92 24.49 -37.90
C LEU A 355 20.35 25.81 -38.51
N GLN A 356 19.11 26.10 -38.11
CA GLN A 356 18.43 27.35 -38.56
C GLN A 356 18.39 28.36 -37.41
N LEU A 357 18.06 27.89 -36.19
CA LEU A 357 17.80 28.78 -35.06
C LEU A 357 18.25 28.13 -33.75
N ARG A 358 18.86 28.93 -32.90
CA ARG A 358 19.18 28.60 -31.49
C ARG A 358 18.38 29.53 -30.57
N LEU A 359 17.81 29.02 -29.51
CA LEU A 359 16.95 29.68 -28.57
C LEU A 359 17.34 29.33 -27.14
N PRO A 360 18.44 29.96 -26.63
CA PRO A 360 18.71 29.91 -25.21
C PRO A 360 17.63 30.63 -24.43
N GLY A 361 17.21 30.05 -23.30
CA GLY A 361 16.17 30.62 -22.46
C GLY A 361 16.38 30.35 -21.00
N ALA A 362 15.71 31.10 -20.16
CA ALA A 362 15.66 30.93 -18.72
C ALA A 362 14.22 31.05 -18.23
N ALA A 363 13.90 30.21 -17.25
CA ALA A 363 12.62 30.23 -16.56
C ALA A 363 12.80 30.12 -15.05
N SER A 364 11.90 30.72 -14.31
CA SER A 364 11.80 30.56 -12.86
C SER A 364 10.34 30.50 -12.46
N GLU A 365 10.00 29.52 -11.65
CA GLU A 365 8.66 29.37 -11.08
C GLU A 365 8.78 29.27 -9.56
N LYS A 366 7.96 30.05 -8.84
CA LYS A 366 7.87 30.03 -7.39
C LYS A 366 6.46 29.71 -6.94
N ASP A 367 6.29 28.54 -6.36
CA ASP A 367 5.00 28.07 -5.89
C ASP A 367 4.85 28.31 -4.39
N HIS A 368 3.69 28.81 -3.98
CA HIS A 368 3.22 28.90 -2.62
C HIS A 368 1.94 28.11 -2.50
N GLY A 369 1.98 27.02 -1.73
CA GLY A 369 0.86 26.14 -1.56
C GLY A 369 0.42 26.04 -0.09
N ALA A 370 -0.88 25.85 0.16
CA ALA A 370 -1.41 25.47 1.45
C ALA A 370 -2.60 24.53 1.24
N TYR A 371 -2.58 23.40 1.92
CA TYR A 371 -3.68 22.45 1.97
C TYR A 371 -4.24 22.39 3.38
N THR A 372 -5.57 22.43 3.53
CA THR A 372 -6.29 22.31 4.79
C THR A 372 -7.37 21.25 4.66
N ALA A 373 -7.48 20.35 5.64
CA ALA A 373 -8.62 19.46 5.72
C ALA A 373 -9.08 19.35 7.17
N LEU A 374 -10.39 19.47 7.38
CA LEU A 374 -11.06 19.29 8.66
C LEU A 374 -12.10 18.20 8.51
N ASN A 375 -12.17 17.28 9.46
CA ASN A 375 -13.20 16.24 9.50
C ASN A 375 -13.80 16.17 10.89
N LEU A 376 -15.11 16.21 10.97
CA LEU A 376 -15.90 15.86 12.13
C LEU A 376 -16.61 14.54 11.85
N HIS A 377 -16.51 13.58 12.77
CA HIS A 377 -17.18 12.30 12.61
C HIS A 377 -17.91 11.86 13.87
N LEU A 378 -18.99 11.12 13.65
CA LEU A 378 -19.79 10.48 14.67
C LEU A 378 -19.99 9.03 14.28
N GLU A 379 -19.71 8.10 15.20
CA GLU A 379 -19.93 6.69 15.02
C GLU A 379 -20.79 6.15 16.17
N LYS A 380 -21.92 5.53 15.81
CA LYS A 380 -22.78 4.84 16.77
C LYS A 380 -22.85 3.36 16.42
N THR A 381 -22.44 2.54 17.36
CA THR A 381 -22.62 1.08 17.34
C THR A 381 -23.73 0.69 18.31
N PHE A 382 -24.26 -0.53 18.20
CA PHE A 382 -25.37 -0.98 19.04
C PHE A 382 -24.98 -2.27 19.76
N THR A 383 -24.76 -2.22 21.07
CA THR A 383 -24.34 -3.37 21.87
C THR A 383 -25.39 -4.50 21.88
N LYS A 384 -26.66 -4.13 21.86
CA LYS A 384 -27.82 -5.06 21.81
C LYS A 384 -28.08 -5.61 20.41
N ALA A 385 -27.46 -5.07 19.38
CA ALA A 385 -27.58 -5.51 17.99
C ALA A 385 -26.17 -5.50 17.34
N PRO A 386 -25.34 -6.51 17.62
CA PRO A 386 -23.95 -6.57 17.15
C PRO A 386 -23.86 -6.43 15.63
N GLY A 387 -22.92 -5.60 15.18
CA GLY A 387 -22.71 -5.31 13.75
C GLY A 387 -23.61 -4.20 13.19
N ARG A 388 -24.68 -3.75 13.91
CA ARG A 388 -25.43 -2.55 13.51
C ARG A 388 -24.58 -1.32 13.79
N LYS A 389 -24.49 -0.43 12.79
CA LYS A 389 -23.67 0.77 12.86
C LYS A 389 -24.33 1.91 12.10
N ILE A 390 -24.20 3.11 12.63
CA ILE A 390 -24.50 4.36 11.95
C ILE A 390 -23.25 5.22 12.06
N SER A 391 -22.83 5.82 10.96
CA SER A 391 -21.75 6.82 10.96
C SER A 391 -22.15 8.04 10.16
N TRP A 392 -21.70 9.18 10.63
CA TRP A 392 -21.83 10.47 9.95
C TRP A 392 -20.46 11.15 9.92
N ASP A 393 -20.10 11.67 8.77
CA ASP A 393 -18.90 12.47 8.57
C ASP A 393 -19.26 13.80 7.91
N ALA A 394 -18.57 14.85 8.33
CA ALA A 394 -18.59 16.15 7.68
C ALA A 394 -17.15 16.61 7.47
N ASP A 395 -16.82 16.98 6.25
CA ASP A 395 -15.47 17.37 5.85
C ASP A 395 -15.47 18.77 5.23
N TYR A 396 -14.43 19.52 5.52
CA TYR A 396 -13.98 20.68 4.75
C TYR A 396 -12.60 20.39 4.19
N VAL A 397 -12.41 20.68 2.90
CA VAL A 397 -11.12 20.58 2.22
C VAL A 397 -10.86 21.86 1.46
N GLY A 398 -9.78 22.57 1.83
CA GLY A 398 -9.32 23.78 1.17
C GLY A 398 -7.93 23.56 0.56
N SER A 399 -7.73 24.04 -0.66
CA SER A 399 -6.43 24.07 -1.32
C SER A 399 -6.20 25.44 -1.95
N ARG A 400 -5.05 26.04 -1.64
CA ARG A 400 -4.62 27.31 -2.24
C ARG A 400 -3.23 27.12 -2.80
N VAL A 401 -3.06 27.46 -4.06
CA VAL A 401 -1.76 27.43 -4.75
C VAL A 401 -1.62 28.75 -5.52
N SER A 402 -0.47 29.41 -5.39
CA SER A 402 -0.09 30.57 -6.18
C SER A 402 1.29 30.32 -6.77
N THR A 403 1.47 30.58 -8.06
CA THR A 403 2.72 30.39 -8.79
C THR A 403 3.13 31.69 -9.46
N ASP A 404 4.25 32.27 -9.05
CA ASP A 404 4.90 33.36 -9.77
C ASP A 404 5.82 32.77 -10.82
N GLY A 405 5.59 33.08 -12.08
CA GLY A 405 6.29 32.56 -13.24
C GLY A 405 7.03 33.64 -14.03
N PHE A 406 8.22 33.30 -14.48
CA PHE A 406 9.01 34.11 -15.43
C PHE A 406 9.61 33.17 -16.48
N PHE A 407 9.58 33.63 -17.74
CA PHE A 407 10.29 32.99 -18.85
C PHE A 407 10.84 34.08 -19.79
N ALA A 408 12.07 33.88 -20.28
CA ALA A 408 12.64 34.72 -21.35
C ALA A 408 13.57 33.86 -22.24
N SER A 409 13.51 34.12 -23.54
CA SER A 409 14.34 33.49 -24.58
C SER A 409 14.58 34.48 -25.71
N THR A 410 15.82 34.47 -26.24
CA THR A 410 16.24 35.27 -27.40
C THR A 410 16.83 34.32 -28.44
N GLY A 411 16.38 34.44 -29.68
CA GLY A 411 16.83 33.58 -30.78
C GLY A 411 18.07 34.10 -31.52
N TYR A 412 18.87 33.16 -31.98
CA TYR A 412 20.06 33.41 -32.78
C TYR A 412 20.06 32.54 -34.02
N LEU A 413 20.39 33.14 -35.18
CA LEU A 413 20.60 32.41 -36.43
C LEU A 413 21.83 31.49 -36.30
N ALA A 414 21.99 30.55 -37.24
CA ALA A 414 23.17 29.65 -37.28
C ALA A 414 24.50 30.45 -37.38
N THR A 415 24.46 31.65 -37.95
CA THR A 415 25.61 32.57 -38.00
C THR A 415 26.03 33.17 -36.66
N GLY A 416 25.17 32.99 -35.60
CA GLY A 416 25.33 33.66 -34.32
C GLY A 416 24.72 35.09 -34.24
N ALA A 417 24.16 35.61 -35.32
CA ALA A 417 23.46 36.87 -35.31
C ALA A 417 22.09 36.76 -34.62
N PRO A 418 21.59 37.79 -33.92
CA PRO A 418 20.23 37.77 -33.38
C PRO A 418 19.22 37.50 -34.47
N ALA A 419 18.23 36.66 -34.22
CA ALA A 419 17.12 36.36 -35.15
C ALA A 419 15.99 37.35 -34.90
N PRO A 420 15.65 38.26 -35.85
CA PRO A 420 14.60 39.24 -35.65
C PRO A 420 13.26 38.58 -35.32
N GLY A 421 12.55 39.11 -34.32
CA GLY A 421 11.20 38.63 -33.95
C GLY A 421 11.18 37.30 -33.20
N SER A 422 12.32 36.77 -32.79
CA SER A 422 12.42 35.51 -32.04
C SER A 422 12.44 35.71 -30.54
N ASP A 423 12.47 36.94 -30.05
CA ASP A 423 12.39 37.22 -28.63
C ASP A 423 11.03 36.84 -28.07
N PHE A 424 11.06 36.04 -26.98
CA PHE A 424 9.85 35.64 -26.31
C PHE A 424 10.04 35.71 -24.80
N ALA A 425 9.18 36.46 -24.13
CA ALA A 425 9.22 36.56 -22.67
C ALA A 425 7.82 36.72 -22.09
N TYR A 426 7.63 36.21 -20.87
CA TYR A 426 6.46 36.50 -20.08
C TYR A 426 6.78 36.55 -18.60
N GLN A 427 5.95 37.27 -17.85
CA GLN A 427 5.82 37.20 -16.40
C GLN A 427 4.37 36.90 -16.07
N SER A 428 4.13 35.98 -15.18
CA SER A 428 2.79 35.53 -14.82
C SER A 428 2.64 35.29 -13.33
N ASN A 429 1.40 35.48 -12.85
CA ASN A 429 0.94 34.96 -11.57
C ASN A 429 -0.24 34.04 -11.87
N LYS A 430 -0.15 32.79 -11.40
CA LYS A 430 -1.20 31.78 -11.53
C LYS A 430 -1.71 31.45 -10.14
N GLY A 431 -3.02 31.43 -9.96
CA GLY A 431 -3.64 31.05 -8.70
C GLY A 431 -4.71 29.99 -8.88
N GLN A 432 -4.76 29.07 -7.93
CA GLN A 432 -5.87 28.14 -7.80
C GLN A 432 -6.34 28.11 -6.36
N HIS A 433 -7.63 28.31 -6.18
CA HIS A 433 -8.29 28.22 -4.88
C HIS A 433 -9.45 27.22 -5.00
N VAL A 434 -9.43 26.20 -4.17
CA VAL A 434 -10.46 25.16 -4.11
C VAL A 434 -11.00 25.08 -2.71
N ASP A 435 -12.31 25.19 -2.54
CA ASP A 435 -13.05 24.91 -1.32
C ASP A 435 -14.06 23.79 -1.58
N SER A 436 -14.02 22.73 -0.78
CA SER A 436 -14.95 21.61 -0.88
C SER A 436 -15.54 21.27 0.49
N TYR A 437 -16.85 21.17 0.54
CA TYR A 437 -17.62 20.70 1.69
C TYR A 437 -18.24 19.35 1.35
N LEU A 438 -18.13 18.39 2.25
CA LEU A 438 -18.64 17.05 2.04
C LEU A 438 -19.38 16.59 3.28
N THR A 439 -20.44 15.83 3.10
CA THR A 439 -21.08 15.11 4.20
C THR A 439 -21.59 13.78 3.74
N ASN A 440 -21.51 12.77 4.60
CA ASN A 440 -22.07 11.45 4.32
C ASN A 440 -22.66 10.81 5.57
N VAL A 441 -23.72 10.04 5.37
CA VAL A 441 -24.34 9.21 6.40
C VAL A 441 -24.35 7.78 5.91
N ASP A 442 -23.81 6.87 6.70
CA ASP A 442 -23.72 5.44 6.41
C ASP A 442 -24.47 4.61 7.45
N PHE A 443 -25.21 3.61 6.97
CA PHE A 443 -25.91 2.62 7.78
C PHE A 443 -25.40 1.23 7.47
N THR A 444 -25.16 0.41 8.49
CA THR A 444 -24.88 -1.01 8.35
C THR A 444 -25.88 -1.77 9.21
N LEU A 445 -26.63 -2.67 8.60
CA LEU A 445 -27.70 -3.45 9.21
C LEU A 445 -27.48 -4.94 8.95
N PRO A 446 -27.04 -5.72 9.95
CA PRO A 446 -27.08 -7.17 9.89
C PRO A 446 -28.53 -7.67 9.93
N LEU A 447 -28.94 -8.44 8.95
CA LEU A 447 -30.24 -9.06 8.80
C LEU A 447 -30.07 -10.59 8.72
N GLY A 448 -29.89 -11.24 9.87
CA GLY A 448 -29.54 -12.64 9.94
C GLY A 448 -28.13 -12.89 9.37
N LYS A 449 -28.03 -13.61 8.26
CA LYS A 449 -26.76 -13.85 7.54
C LYS A 449 -26.45 -12.76 6.52
N THR A 450 -27.42 -11.92 6.17
CA THR A 450 -27.29 -10.84 5.20
C THR A 450 -26.78 -9.58 5.90
N ILE A 451 -25.85 -8.86 5.29
CA ILE A 451 -25.47 -7.52 5.72
C ILE A 451 -25.95 -6.56 4.64
N LEU A 452 -26.83 -5.65 5.03
CA LEU A 452 -27.25 -4.52 4.22
C LEU A 452 -26.50 -3.28 4.68
N ALA A 453 -25.76 -2.60 3.77
CA ALA A 453 -25.18 -1.31 3.99
C ALA A 453 -25.76 -0.32 2.97
N PHE A 454 -26.12 0.88 3.41
CA PHE A 454 -26.63 1.93 2.54
C PHE A 454 -26.28 3.30 3.10
N GLY A 455 -26.31 4.30 2.25
CA GLY A 455 -25.98 5.65 2.69
C GLY A 455 -26.24 6.70 1.62
N ALA A 456 -26.01 7.94 2.03
CA ALA A 456 -26.10 9.12 1.18
C ALA A 456 -24.88 10.01 1.39
N LYS A 457 -24.48 10.71 0.32
CA LYS A 457 -23.34 11.64 0.34
C LYS A 457 -23.67 12.89 -0.50
N GLY A 458 -23.29 14.05 0.04
CA GLY A 458 -23.29 15.34 -0.67
C GLY A 458 -21.87 15.90 -0.73
N THR A 459 -21.49 16.47 -1.86
CA THR A 459 -20.22 17.17 -2.07
C THR A 459 -20.51 18.47 -2.80
N TRP A 460 -19.98 19.58 -2.31
CA TRP A 460 -20.08 20.92 -2.90
C TRP A 460 -18.69 21.48 -3.02
N SER A 461 -18.23 21.70 -4.23
CA SER A 461 -16.88 22.20 -4.52
C SER A 461 -16.97 23.48 -5.31
N ARG A 462 -16.17 24.46 -4.92
CA ARG A 462 -15.94 25.70 -5.68
C ARG A 462 -14.46 25.80 -5.99
N THR A 463 -14.15 26.10 -7.24
CA THR A 463 -12.78 26.30 -7.71
C THR A 463 -12.69 27.64 -8.43
N ASP A 464 -11.72 28.44 -8.01
CA ASP A 464 -11.31 29.69 -8.66
C ASP A 464 -9.90 29.49 -9.20
N ASN A 465 -9.76 29.54 -10.51
CA ASN A 465 -8.48 29.51 -11.22
C ASN A 465 -8.28 30.85 -11.91
N HIS A 466 -7.17 31.50 -11.66
CA HIS A 466 -6.77 32.70 -12.39
C HIS A 466 -5.33 32.57 -12.90
N ASN A 467 -5.08 33.22 -14.05
CA ASN A 467 -3.77 33.27 -14.68
C ASN A 467 -3.57 34.68 -15.26
N GLU A 468 -2.73 35.45 -14.60
CA GLU A 468 -2.38 36.79 -15.01
C GLU A 468 -1.02 36.80 -15.68
N TYR A 469 -0.96 37.33 -16.91
CA TYR A 469 0.27 37.70 -17.57
C TYR A 469 0.45 39.20 -17.46
N PHE A 470 1.49 39.65 -16.73
CA PHE A 470 1.80 41.08 -16.57
C PHE A 470 2.54 41.63 -17.79
N ALA A 471 3.40 40.79 -18.39
CA ALA A 471 4.07 41.10 -19.64
C ALA A 471 4.13 39.79 -20.45
N HIS A 472 3.81 39.90 -21.72
CA HIS A 472 3.89 38.79 -22.69
C HIS A 472 4.26 39.38 -24.04
N THR A 473 5.34 38.89 -24.63
CA THR A 473 5.89 39.46 -25.88
C THR A 473 4.85 39.53 -27.00
N THR A 474 3.98 38.54 -27.11
CA THR A 474 3.02 38.42 -28.19
C THR A 474 1.62 38.88 -27.79
N LEU A 475 1.21 38.66 -26.53
CA LEU A 475 -0.20 38.90 -26.12
C LEU A 475 -0.38 40.15 -25.25
N GLY A 476 0.72 40.79 -24.78
CA GLY A 476 0.66 41.88 -23.81
C GLY A 476 0.19 41.43 -22.45
N ALA A 477 -0.32 42.37 -21.64
CA ALA A 477 -0.93 42.02 -20.34
C ALA A 477 -2.30 41.37 -20.57
N ARG A 478 -2.54 40.27 -19.85
CA ARG A 478 -3.77 39.48 -20.00
C ARG A 478 -4.13 38.79 -18.69
N THR A 479 -5.42 38.75 -18.41
CA THR A 479 -5.96 37.98 -17.27
C THR A 479 -6.96 36.95 -17.80
N ASP A 480 -6.77 35.70 -17.39
CA ASP A 480 -7.66 34.59 -17.65
C ASP A 480 -8.16 34.05 -16.32
N ALA A 481 -9.47 34.01 -16.10
CA ALA A 481 -10.04 33.47 -14.87
C ALA A 481 -11.21 32.54 -15.18
N ILE A 482 -11.30 31.48 -14.38
CA ILE A 482 -12.39 30.50 -14.41
C ILE A 482 -12.90 30.28 -13.00
N LEU A 483 -14.17 30.49 -12.78
CA LEU A 483 -14.88 30.06 -11.58
C LEU A 483 -15.73 28.84 -11.96
N PHE A 484 -15.58 27.75 -11.17
CA PHE A 484 -16.28 26.50 -11.44
C PHE A 484 -16.87 25.95 -10.16
N ASP A 485 -18.18 25.70 -10.16
CA ASP A 485 -18.93 25.06 -9.09
C ASP A 485 -19.34 23.65 -9.50
N GLU A 486 -19.10 22.66 -8.62
CA GLU A 486 -19.52 21.29 -8.82
C GLU A 486 -20.25 20.77 -7.58
N HIS A 487 -21.47 20.26 -7.78
CA HIS A 487 -22.28 19.63 -6.76
C HIS A 487 -22.52 18.17 -7.12
N VAL A 488 -22.18 17.25 -6.21
CA VAL A 488 -22.38 15.81 -6.41
C VAL A 488 -23.23 15.26 -5.28
N TYR A 489 -24.34 14.62 -5.62
CA TYR A 489 -25.22 13.93 -4.69
C TYR A 489 -25.23 12.45 -5.01
N ALA A 490 -25.00 11.61 -4.02
CA ALA A 490 -24.91 10.17 -4.18
C ALA A 490 -25.78 9.43 -3.21
N LEU A 491 -26.46 8.40 -3.72
CA LEU A 491 -27.13 7.36 -2.93
C LEU A 491 -26.50 6.01 -3.26
N TYR A 492 -26.30 5.17 -2.27
CA TYR A 492 -25.68 3.87 -2.46
C TYR A 492 -26.21 2.81 -1.53
N THR A 493 -26.16 1.57 -2.00
CA THR A 493 -26.49 0.38 -1.23
C THR A 493 -25.55 -0.76 -1.59
N ASP A 494 -25.22 -1.57 -0.61
CA ASP A 494 -24.46 -2.81 -0.72
C ASP A 494 -25.16 -3.92 0.04
N VAL A 495 -25.27 -5.08 -0.56
CA VAL A 495 -25.79 -6.30 0.07
C VAL A 495 -24.69 -7.35 0.05
N THR A 496 -24.32 -7.87 1.21
CA THR A 496 -23.42 -9.01 1.35
C THR A 496 -24.22 -10.21 1.84
N GLN A 497 -24.21 -11.30 1.08
CA GLN A 497 -24.98 -12.49 1.32
C GLN A 497 -24.11 -13.74 1.25
N PRO A 498 -23.83 -14.42 2.37
CA PRO A 498 -23.33 -15.78 2.33
C PRO A 498 -24.41 -16.72 1.75
N LEU A 499 -24.17 -17.24 0.55
CA LEU A 499 -25.10 -18.17 -0.11
C LEU A 499 -24.96 -19.58 0.47
N SER A 500 -23.76 -19.93 0.91
CA SER A 500 -23.45 -21.20 1.59
C SER A 500 -22.18 -21.05 2.43
N ALA A 501 -21.69 -22.13 3.04
CA ALA A 501 -20.39 -22.13 3.74
C ALA A 501 -19.20 -21.87 2.80
N LYS A 502 -19.37 -22.04 1.48
CA LYS A 502 -18.31 -21.90 0.47
C LYS A 502 -18.52 -20.73 -0.47
N TRP A 503 -19.75 -20.20 -0.59
CA TRP A 503 -20.11 -19.16 -1.54
C TRP A 503 -20.54 -17.89 -0.82
N ASN A 504 -19.97 -16.77 -1.25
CA ASN A 504 -20.32 -15.43 -0.77
C ASN A 504 -20.60 -14.52 -1.97
N LEU A 505 -21.74 -13.84 -1.95
CA LEU A 505 -22.16 -12.86 -2.95
C LEU A 505 -22.17 -11.47 -2.32
N ARG A 506 -21.67 -10.49 -3.02
CA ARG A 506 -21.85 -9.08 -2.71
C ARG A 506 -22.29 -8.34 -3.95
N GLY A 507 -23.33 -7.55 -3.83
CA GLY A 507 -23.83 -6.65 -4.86
C GLY A 507 -23.95 -5.25 -4.31
N GLY A 508 -23.46 -4.26 -5.06
CA GLY A 508 -23.55 -2.85 -4.71
C GLY A 508 -24.06 -2.02 -5.88
N LEU A 509 -24.80 -0.99 -5.58
CA LEU A 509 -25.25 0.02 -6.55
C LEU A 509 -25.04 1.40 -5.95
N ARG A 510 -24.42 2.27 -6.73
CA ARG A 510 -24.26 3.68 -6.42
C ARG A 510 -24.81 4.53 -7.56
N MET A 511 -25.58 5.54 -7.24
CA MET A 511 -26.12 6.52 -8.17
C MET A 511 -25.53 7.88 -7.78
N GLU A 512 -24.96 8.60 -8.73
CA GLU A 512 -24.45 9.96 -8.54
C GLU A 512 -25.11 10.92 -9.54
N TYR A 513 -25.78 11.93 -8.98
CA TYR A 513 -26.24 13.10 -9.73
C TYR A 513 -25.21 14.20 -9.57
N THR A 514 -24.72 14.74 -10.68
CA THR A 514 -23.73 15.82 -10.69
C THR A 514 -24.31 17.01 -11.42
N HIS A 515 -24.23 18.17 -10.77
CA HIS A 515 -24.54 19.48 -11.32
C HIS A 515 -23.25 20.29 -11.40
N THR A 516 -22.96 20.88 -12.56
CA THR A 516 -21.81 21.76 -12.74
C THR A 516 -22.23 23.07 -13.35
N ASP A 517 -21.72 24.17 -12.82
CA ASP A 517 -21.88 25.52 -13.32
C ASP A 517 -20.53 26.24 -13.32
N GLY A 518 -20.36 27.22 -14.18
CA GLY A 518 -19.11 27.98 -14.23
C GLY A 518 -19.18 29.25 -15.01
N LYS A 519 -18.18 30.11 -14.79
CA LYS A 519 -18.02 31.38 -15.47
C LYS A 519 -16.57 31.57 -15.90
N VAL A 520 -16.38 32.03 -17.11
CA VAL A 520 -15.09 32.37 -17.67
C VAL A 520 -15.05 33.90 -17.78
N GLN A 521 -13.99 34.53 -17.27
CA GLN A 521 -13.87 36.00 -17.33
C GLN A 521 -13.81 36.49 -18.78
N GLY A 522 -14.69 37.45 -19.12
CA GLY A 522 -14.76 38.04 -20.47
C GLY A 522 -15.50 37.18 -21.49
N HIS A 523 -16.04 36.01 -21.10
CA HIS A 523 -16.80 35.12 -21.96
C HIS A 523 -18.17 34.76 -21.36
N THR A 524 -19.03 34.18 -22.19
CA THR A 524 -20.33 33.62 -21.78
C THR A 524 -20.19 32.61 -20.65
N ALA A 525 -21.22 32.49 -19.80
CA ALA A 525 -21.26 31.42 -18.77
C ALA A 525 -20.93 30.06 -19.38
N LEU A 526 -20.16 29.27 -18.70
CA LEU A 526 -19.94 27.88 -19.08
C LEU A 526 -21.29 27.15 -19.14
N LYS A 527 -21.41 26.24 -20.07
CA LYS A 527 -22.65 25.47 -20.20
C LYS A 527 -22.86 24.65 -18.91
N THR A 528 -23.96 24.97 -18.20
CA THR A 528 -24.43 24.16 -17.09
C THR A 528 -24.65 22.72 -17.54
N ARG A 529 -24.17 21.75 -16.77
CA ARG A 529 -24.33 20.33 -17.05
C ARG A 529 -24.93 19.60 -15.86
N ASP A 530 -25.94 18.81 -16.19
CA ASP A 530 -26.61 17.91 -15.27
C ASP A 530 -26.52 16.49 -15.81
N TYR A 531 -26.01 15.57 -15.01
CA TYR A 531 -25.93 14.18 -15.43
C TYR A 531 -26.03 13.21 -14.26
N LEU A 532 -26.66 12.07 -14.55
CA LEU A 532 -26.79 10.95 -13.65
C LEU A 532 -25.88 9.80 -14.09
N ASN A 533 -25.07 9.29 -13.19
CA ASN A 533 -24.26 8.10 -13.40
C ASN A 533 -24.66 6.98 -12.43
N ILE A 534 -24.57 5.75 -12.91
CA ILE A 534 -24.89 4.54 -12.15
C ILE A 534 -23.67 3.64 -12.14
N PHE A 535 -23.25 3.20 -10.95
CA PHE A 535 -22.03 2.45 -10.70
C PHE A 535 -22.40 1.12 -10.02
N PRO A 536 -22.62 0.06 -10.79
CA PRO A 536 -22.80 -1.27 -10.27
C PRO A 536 -21.47 -1.86 -9.80
N THR A 537 -21.51 -2.66 -8.75
CA THR A 537 -20.40 -3.46 -8.25
C THR A 537 -20.91 -4.86 -7.93
N ILE A 538 -20.21 -5.88 -8.38
CA ILE A 538 -20.52 -7.28 -8.07
C ILE A 538 -19.24 -7.99 -7.63
N TYR A 539 -19.38 -8.84 -6.63
CA TYR A 539 -18.36 -9.75 -6.17
C TYR A 539 -18.99 -11.11 -5.88
N LEU A 540 -18.43 -12.16 -6.46
CA LEU A 540 -18.79 -13.54 -6.18
C LEU A 540 -17.53 -14.28 -5.70
N GLY A 541 -17.53 -14.74 -4.46
CA GLY A 541 -16.44 -15.50 -3.85
C GLY A 541 -16.80 -16.96 -3.68
N PHE A 542 -15.86 -17.84 -3.98
CA PHE A 542 -15.94 -19.28 -3.78
C PHE A 542 -14.72 -19.79 -3.04
N THR A 543 -14.91 -20.33 -1.84
CA THR A 543 -13.87 -20.87 -0.96
C THR A 543 -14.13 -22.35 -0.73
N PRO A 544 -13.70 -23.24 -1.66
CA PRO A 544 -13.96 -24.67 -1.54
C PRO A 544 -13.27 -25.31 -0.34
N SER A 545 -12.12 -24.76 0.09
CA SER A 545 -11.37 -25.18 1.27
C SER A 545 -10.59 -23.99 1.85
N GLU A 546 -9.95 -24.14 3.01
CA GLU A 546 -9.11 -23.12 3.64
C GLU A 546 -7.89 -22.73 2.79
N ARG A 547 -7.48 -23.61 1.86
CA ARG A 547 -6.33 -23.40 0.99
C ARG A 547 -6.65 -22.66 -0.31
N HIS A 548 -7.88 -22.75 -0.78
CA HIS A 548 -8.30 -22.29 -2.11
C HIS A 548 -9.38 -21.22 -1.99
N ALA A 549 -9.18 -20.08 -2.63
CA ALA A 549 -10.20 -19.05 -2.79
C ALA A 549 -10.23 -18.55 -4.24
N LEU A 550 -11.43 -18.54 -4.84
CA LEU A 550 -11.69 -17.98 -6.15
C LEU A 550 -12.65 -16.79 -6.00
N ASN A 551 -12.52 -15.81 -6.86
CA ASN A 551 -13.47 -14.68 -6.91
C ASN A 551 -13.65 -14.18 -8.32
N LEU A 552 -14.86 -13.69 -8.59
CA LEU A 552 -15.22 -12.90 -9.77
C LEU A 552 -15.67 -11.53 -9.31
N GLU A 553 -15.09 -10.49 -9.88
CA GLU A 553 -15.35 -9.09 -9.53
C GLU A 553 -15.71 -8.31 -10.79
N GLY A 554 -16.71 -7.45 -10.71
CA GLY A 554 -17.08 -6.53 -11.77
C GLY A 554 -17.49 -5.16 -11.22
N THR A 555 -17.06 -4.07 -11.86
CA THR A 555 -17.41 -2.71 -11.45
C THR A 555 -17.33 -1.72 -12.60
N ILE A 556 -18.13 -0.66 -12.52
CA ILE A 556 -18.00 0.54 -13.35
C ILE A 556 -17.64 1.69 -12.42
N ARG A 557 -16.67 2.52 -12.84
CA ARG A 557 -16.17 3.68 -12.10
C ARG A 557 -15.92 4.86 -13.04
N LEU A 558 -15.60 6.03 -12.46
CA LEU A 558 -15.25 7.21 -13.26
C LEU A 558 -14.04 7.94 -12.70
N ASN A 559 -13.42 8.78 -13.57
CA ASN A 559 -12.50 9.85 -13.16
C ASN A 559 -13.05 11.17 -13.68
N ARG A 560 -13.18 12.16 -12.79
CA ARG A 560 -13.56 13.51 -13.17
C ARG A 560 -12.34 14.25 -13.72
N PRO A 561 -12.54 15.19 -14.64
CA PRO A 561 -11.47 16.11 -15.06
C PRO A 561 -10.90 16.83 -13.84
N HIS A 562 -9.58 17.01 -13.82
CA HIS A 562 -8.98 17.95 -12.88
C HIS A 562 -9.44 19.37 -13.20
N PHE A 563 -9.64 20.19 -12.20
CA PHE A 563 -10.10 21.58 -12.42
C PHE A 563 -9.18 22.38 -13.36
N SER A 564 -7.87 22.11 -13.31
CA SER A 564 -6.91 22.72 -14.24
C SER A 564 -7.11 22.30 -15.71
N GLN A 565 -7.67 21.12 -15.97
CA GLN A 565 -7.96 20.62 -17.32
C GLN A 565 -9.21 21.26 -17.92
N LEU A 566 -10.03 21.94 -17.13
CA LEU A 566 -11.22 22.64 -17.62
C LEU A 566 -10.92 24.04 -18.13
N SER A 567 -9.69 24.57 -17.91
CA SER A 567 -9.30 25.88 -18.38
C SER A 567 -8.92 25.84 -19.85
N PRO A 568 -9.68 26.52 -20.76
CA PRO A 568 -9.37 26.53 -22.18
C PRO A 568 -8.20 27.45 -22.53
N TYR A 569 -7.72 28.23 -21.58
CA TYR A 569 -6.66 29.20 -21.81
C TYR A 569 -5.29 28.53 -21.90
N PRO A 570 -4.54 28.81 -23.00
CA PRO A 570 -3.21 28.27 -23.18
C PRO A 570 -2.24 28.82 -22.13
N GLN A 571 -1.55 27.90 -21.47
CA GLN A 571 -0.43 28.21 -20.61
C GLN A 571 0.86 27.93 -21.39
N TYR A 572 1.72 28.94 -21.46
CA TYR A 572 2.98 28.84 -22.17
C TYR A 572 4.04 28.18 -21.30
N GLU A 573 4.65 27.12 -21.80
CA GLU A 573 5.88 26.56 -21.23
C GLU A 573 7.10 27.23 -21.87
N ASN A 574 7.02 27.51 -23.14
CA ASN A 574 7.98 28.28 -23.95
C ASN A 574 7.27 28.71 -25.24
N GLN A 575 7.98 29.34 -26.16
CA GLN A 575 7.39 29.81 -27.42
C GLN A 575 6.89 28.73 -28.38
N TYR A 576 7.33 27.47 -28.20
CA TYR A 576 6.95 26.33 -29.04
C TYR A 576 6.03 25.34 -28.31
N SER A 577 5.65 25.60 -27.08
CA SER A 577 4.90 24.66 -26.26
C SER A 577 3.85 25.36 -25.42
N THR A 578 2.60 25.03 -25.65
CA THR A 578 1.47 25.51 -24.84
C THR A 578 0.64 24.33 -24.35
N ILE A 579 0.06 24.48 -23.17
CA ILE A 579 -0.86 23.50 -22.58
C ILE A 579 -2.19 24.19 -22.31
N ALA A 580 -3.30 23.59 -22.77
CA ALA A 580 -4.64 24.05 -22.46
C ALA A 580 -5.53 22.89 -22.05
N GLY A 581 -6.54 23.19 -21.25
CA GLY A 581 -7.65 22.29 -21.01
C GLY A 581 -8.77 22.49 -22.03
N LYS A 582 -9.92 21.90 -21.72
CA LYS A 582 -11.14 22.01 -22.52
C LYS A 582 -12.34 22.10 -21.57
N GLU A 583 -13.14 23.16 -21.73
CA GLU A 583 -14.23 23.46 -20.79
C GLU A 583 -15.36 22.41 -20.79
N ASP A 584 -15.50 21.65 -21.89
CA ASP A 584 -16.57 20.67 -22.10
C ASP A 584 -16.15 19.22 -21.79
N LEU A 585 -15.04 19.00 -21.08
CA LEU A 585 -14.59 17.65 -20.70
C LEU A 585 -15.66 16.91 -19.89
N ARG A 586 -15.88 15.67 -20.27
CA ARG A 586 -16.75 14.71 -19.57
C ARG A 586 -15.92 13.82 -18.66
N PRO A 587 -16.52 13.27 -17.58
CA PRO A 587 -15.83 12.24 -16.81
C PRO A 587 -15.45 11.03 -17.67
N GLU A 588 -14.20 10.61 -17.56
CA GLU A 588 -13.72 9.33 -18.06
C GLU A 588 -14.40 8.20 -17.31
N LYS A 589 -14.74 7.11 -17.97
CA LYS A 589 -15.37 5.94 -17.36
C LYS A 589 -14.57 4.68 -17.64
N GLN A 590 -14.57 3.77 -16.64
CA GLN A 590 -13.93 2.47 -16.76
C GLN A 590 -14.85 1.36 -16.28
N GLY A 591 -15.03 0.35 -17.12
CA GLY A 591 -15.57 -0.96 -16.76
C GLY A 591 -14.43 -1.93 -16.51
N SER A 592 -14.48 -2.67 -15.40
CA SER A 592 -13.45 -3.65 -15.01
C SER A 592 -14.08 -4.99 -14.66
N LEU A 593 -13.51 -6.07 -15.15
CA LEU A 593 -13.81 -7.45 -14.78
C LEU A 593 -12.53 -8.15 -14.33
N THR A 594 -12.58 -8.85 -13.19
CA THR A 594 -11.42 -9.57 -12.64
C THR A 594 -11.84 -10.94 -12.15
N LEU A 595 -11.11 -11.97 -12.59
CA LEU A 595 -11.18 -13.32 -12.05
C LEU A 595 -9.91 -13.56 -11.21
N GLY A 596 -10.07 -13.87 -9.94
CA GLY A 596 -8.96 -14.08 -9.00
C GLY A 596 -8.93 -15.50 -8.45
N TYR A 597 -7.72 -16.00 -8.19
CA TYR A 597 -7.48 -17.25 -7.49
C TYR A 597 -6.36 -17.09 -6.48
N THR A 598 -6.58 -17.51 -5.24
CA THR A 598 -5.59 -17.47 -4.17
C THR A 598 -5.38 -18.88 -3.62
N LEU A 599 -4.12 -19.29 -3.48
CA LEU A 599 -3.70 -20.56 -2.90
C LEU A 599 -2.88 -20.33 -1.64
N ASP A 600 -3.27 -20.99 -0.53
CA ASP A 600 -2.59 -20.95 0.78
C ASP A 600 -2.30 -19.53 1.32
N GLY A 601 -2.97 -18.49 0.83
CA GLY A 601 -2.68 -17.11 1.18
C GLY A 601 -1.28 -16.62 0.78
N THR A 602 -0.59 -17.34 -0.10
CA THR A 602 0.79 -17.01 -0.55
C THR A 602 0.90 -16.80 -2.04
N LEU A 603 0.10 -17.52 -2.83
CA LEU A 603 0.05 -17.42 -4.29
C LEU A 603 -1.26 -16.79 -4.72
N ASN A 604 -1.21 -15.77 -5.56
CA ASN A 604 -2.39 -15.09 -6.08
C ASN A 604 -2.27 -14.92 -7.60
N PHE A 605 -3.29 -15.38 -8.32
CA PHE A 605 -3.48 -15.19 -9.75
C PHE A 605 -4.68 -14.29 -10.00
N GLN A 606 -4.58 -13.40 -10.96
CA GLN A 606 -5.69 -12.58 -11.44
C GLN A 606 -5.66 -12.51 -12.96
N ALA A 607 -6.80 -12.76 -13.59
CA ALA A 607 -7.05 -12.38 -14.96
C ALA A 607 -7.97 -11.15 -14.94
N PHE A 608 -7.65 -10.12 -15.72
CA PHE A 608 -8.42 -8.88 -15.74
C PHE A 608 -8.71 -8.41 -17.16
N ALA A 609 -9.82 -7.71 -17.30
CA ALA A 609 -10.20 -7.00 -18.51
C ALA A 609 -10.76 -5.63 -18.11
N ASN A 610 -10.20 -4.57 -18.69
CA ASN A 610 -10.62 -3.19 -18.48
C ASN A 610 -11.00 -2.56 -19.81
N TYR A 611 -12.06 -1.77 -19.81
CA TYR A 611 -12.51 -0.95 -20.92
C TYR A 611 -12.69 0.48 -20.43
N ASN A 612 -11.91 1.42 -21.00
CA ASN A 612 -12.01 2.84 -20.72
C ASN A 612 -12.66 3.53 -21.92
N TRP A 613 -13.62 4.38 -21.64
CA TRP A 613 -14.27 5.23 -22.63
C TRP A 613 -14.39 6.66 -22.12
N ASP A 614 -14.49 7.61 -23.04
CA ASP A 614 -14.37 9.03 -22.77
C ASP A 614 -13.05 9.38 -22.03
N GLY A 615 -11.98 8.63 -22.29
CA GLY A 615 -10.68 8.77 -21.60
C GLY A 615 -10.12 10.18 -21.82
N ILE A 616 -9.76 10.85 -20.71
CA ILE A 616 -9.18 12.19 -20.75
C ILE A 616 -7.67 12.04 -20.94
N THR A 617 -7.21 12.42 -22.12
CA THR A 617 -5.80 12.42 -22.45
C THR A 617 -5.34 13.76 -23.00
N MET A 618 -4.03 13.99 -22.97
CA MET A 618 -3.41 15.16 -23.55
C MET A 618 -3.09 14.88 -25.02
N VAL A 619 -3.82 15.50 -25.91
CA VAL A 619 -3.61 15.42 -27.35
C VAL A 619 -2.52 16.41 -27.74
N ALA A 620 -1.45 15.94 -28.38
CA ALA A 620 -0.37 16.79 -28.88
C ALA A 620 -0.66 17.19 -30.34
N LEU A 621 -1.07 18.43 -30.55
CA LEU A 621 -1.34 19.01 -31.85
C LEU A 621 -0.10 19.78 -32.31
N MET A 622 0.66 19.21 -33.23
CA MET A 622 1.92 19.82 -33.70
C MET A 622 1.66 20.55 -35.04
N ASN A 623 2.05 21.82 -35.07
CA ASN A 623 2.13 22.55 -36.31
C ASN A 623 3.41 22.13 -37.08
N PRO A 624 3.30 21.43 -38.20
CA PRO A 624 4.47 20.93 -38.91
C PRO A 624 5.33 22.04 -39.55
N ALA A 625 4.80 23.24 -39.76
CA ALA A 625 5.53 24.34 -40.35
C ALA A 625 6.40 25.10 -39.35
N THR A 626 5.99 25.18 -38.06
CA THR A 626 6.69 25.95 -37.01
C THR A 626 7.29 25.08 -35.94
N SER A 627 6.97 23.77 -35.88
CA SER A 627 7.25 22.85 -34.80
C SER A 627 6.65 23.23 -33.46
N GLU A 628 5.68 24.15 -33.44
CA GLU A 628 4.90 24.47 -32.25
C GLU A 628 4.00 23.29 -31.89
N VAL A 629 3.88 23.01 -30.64
CA VAL A 629 3.02 21.94 -30.09
C VAL A 629 2.02 22.55 -29.13
N HIS A 630 0.76 22.36 -29.44
CA HIS A 630 -0.34 22.68 -28.53
C HIS A 630 -0.82 21.39 -27.88
N TYR A 631 -0.60 21.25 -26.58
CA TYR A 631 -1.11 20.14 -25.79
C TYR A 631 -2.51 20.51 -25.27
N GLN A 632 -3.52 19.76 -25.66
CA GLN A 632 -4.89 19.97 -25.23
C GLN A 632 -5.45 18.76 -24.51
N SER A 633 -6.01 18.95 -23.33
CA SER A 633 -6.79 17.88 -22.66
C SER A 633 -8.09 17.66 -23.40
N ASP A 634 -8.40 16.42 -23.79
CA ASP A 634 -9.66 16.08 -24.48
C ASP A 634 -10.15 14.70 -24.06
N ASN A 635 -11.45 14.42 -24.21
CA ASN A 635 -12.04 13.08 -24.11
C ASN A 635 -11.75 12.27 -25.38
N ALA A 636 -10.48 12.07 -25.66
CA ALA A 636 -10.00 11.53 -26.93
C ALA A 636 -9.68 10.03 -26.87
N GLU A 637 -9.51 9.43 -25.67
CA GLU A 637 -9.03 8.07 -25.58
C GLU A 637 -10.15 7.04 -25.40
N THR A 638 -10.03 5.96 -26.18
CA THR A 638 -10.73 4.69 -25.94
C THR A 638 -9.68 3.60 -25.78
N GLN A 639 -9.70 2.90 -24.63
CA GLN A 639 -8.67 1.92 -24.31
C GLN A 639 -9.27 0.58 -23.87
N TYR A 640 -8.72 -0.50 -24.42
CA TYR A 640 -8.96 -1.88 -23.98
C TYR A 640 -7.67 -2.44 -23.38
N ASN A 641 -7.75 -3.02 -22.20
CA ASN A 641 -6.60 -3.62 -21.54
C ASN A 641 -6.99 -4.98 -20.95
N VAL A 642 -6.34 -6.05 -21.36
CA VAL A 642 -6.54 -7.39 -20.82
C VAL A 642 -5.21 -7.95 -20.34
N GLY A 643 -5.23 -8.73 -19.26
CA GLY A 643 -3.96 -9.25 -18.77
C GLY A 643 -4.10 -10.27 -17.65
N LEU A 644 -2.92 -10.77 -17.27
CA LEU A 644 -2.72 -11.71 -16.18
C LEU A 644 -1.74 -11.10 -15.19
N LEU A 645 -2.09 -11.13 -13.93
CA LEU A 645 -1.23 -10.78 -12.80
C LEU A 645 -1.03 -12.00 -11.93
N ASN A 646 0.21 -12.32 -11.63
CA ASN A 646 0.58 -13.37 -10.68
C ASN A 646 1.44 -12.76 -9.58
N SER A 647 1.25 -13.21 -8.36
CA SER A 647 2.10 -12.82 -7.24
C SER A 647 2.31 -13.97 -6.26
N TYR A 648 3.54 -14.07 -5.79
CA TYR A 648 3.97 -15.13 -4.88
C TYR A 648 4.80 -14.56 -3.73
N PHE A 649 4.46 -14.95 -2.51
CA PHE A 649 5.23 -14.63 -1.33
C PHE A 649 6.09 -15.84 -0.91
N PHE A 650 7.39 -15.72 -1.07
CA PHE A 650 8.38 -16.74 -0.71
C PHE A 650 8.93 -16.49 0.70
N HIS A 651 8.81 -17.50 1.56
CA HIS A 651 9.29 -17.46 2.95
C HIS A 651 9.86 -18.81 3.44
N ALA A 652 10.21 -19.70 2.51
CA ALA A 652 10.68 -21.04 2.85
C ALA A 652 12.08 -21.04 3.51
N LEU A 653 12.89 -20.00 3.26
CA LEU A 653 14.22 -19.86 3.82
C LEU A 653 14.19 -18.97 5.07
N PRO A 654 14.79 -19.38 6.21
CA PRO A 654 14.75 -18.60 7.45
C PRO A 654 15.47 -17.24 7.35
N PHE A 655 16.40 -17.11 6.40
CA PHE A 655 17.19 -15.88 6.18
C PHE A 655 16.66 -15.02 5.04
N LEU A 656 15.65 -15.47 4.28
CA LEU A 656 15.12 -14.76 3.12
C LEU A 656 13.59 -14.77 3.13
N GLN A 657 13.02 -13.58 3.03
CA GLN A 657 11.64 -13.38 2.65
C GLN A 657 11.62 -12.58 1.37
N CYS A 658 10.90 -13.00 0.36
CA CYS A 658 10.73 -12.20 -0.83
C CYS A 658 9.32 -12.33 -1.40
N TYR A 659 8.93 -11.25 -2.07
CA TYR A 659 7.70 -11.14 -2.81
C TYR A 659 8.04 -10.96 -4.28
N ILE A 660 7.44 -11.79 -5.11
CA ILE A 660 7.61 -11.77 -6.56
C ILE A 660 6.23 -11.51 -7.16
N SER A 661 6.13 -10.55 -8.04
CA SER A 661 4.95 -10.38 -8.87
C SER A 661 5.33 -10.13 -10.31
N HIS A 662 4.50 -10.57 -11.22
CA HIS A 662 4.63 -10.26 -12.64
C HIS A 662 3.26 -10.15 -13.27
N GLN A 663 3.18 -9.27 -14.24
CA GLN A 663 2.00 -9.00 -15.01
C GLN A 663 2.34 -9.01 -16.49
N VAL A 664 1.48 -9.65 -17.27
CA VAL A 664 1.46 -9.53 -18.73
C VAL A 664 0.14 -8.86 -19.09
N GLY A 665 0.20 -7.82 -19.89
CA GLY A 665 -0.98 -7.10 -20.36
C GLY A 665 -0.91 -6.86 -21.87
N TYR A 666 -2.06 -6.84 -22.52
CA TYR A 666 -2.20 -6.40 -23.89
C TYR A 666 -3.15 -5.23 -23.94
N THR A 667 -2.66 -4.11 -24.44
CA THR A 667 -3.39 -2.83 -24.52
C THR A 667 -3.64 -2.47 -25.98
N ILE A 668 -4.85 -2.00 -26.25
CA ILE A 668 -5.24 -1.31 -27.50
C ILE A 668 -5.74 0.06 -27.08
N SER A 669 -5.13 1.12 -27.61
CA SER A 669 -5.50 2.51 -27.35
C SER A 669 -5.77 3.23 -28.67
N HIS A 670 -6.88 3.92 -28.72
CA HIS A 670 -7.29 4.75 -29.84
C HIS A 670 -7.43 6.19 -29.36
N ILE A 671 -6.86 7.12 -30.10
CA ILE A 671 -6.99 8.55 -29.88
C ILE A 671 -7.78 9.15 -31.02
N ASP A 672 -8.98 9.64 -30.70
CA ASP A 672 -9.88 10.32 -31.64
C ASP A 672 -10.07 11.77 -31.20
N HIS A 673 -9.81 12.73 -32.07
CA HIS A 673 -9.96 14.16 -31.80
C HIS A 673 -10.70 14.81 -32.97
N ASP A 674 -11.73 15.59 -32.67
CA ASP A 674 -12.59 16.24 -33.65
C ASP A 674 -13.08 15.33 -34.79
N GLY A 675 -13.47 14.08 -34.41
CA GLY A 675 -13.99 13.08 -35.34
C GLY A 675 -12.92 12.41 -36.22
N ARG A 676 -11.64 12.69 -36.01
CA ARG A 676 -10.50 12.09 -36.71
C ARG A 676 -9.69 11.18 -35.81
N ARG A 677 -9.25 10.03 -36.34
CA ARG A 677 -8.33 9.13 -35.65
C ARG A 677 -6.90 9.67 -35.76
N LEU A 678 -6.34 10.16 -34.65
CA LEU A 678 -4.97 10.67 -34.60
C LEU A 678 -3.94 9.55 -34.39
N SER A 679 -4.27 8.58 -33.55
CA SER A 679 -3.42 7.39 -33.36
C SER A 679 -4.25 6.14 -33.05
N SER A 680 -3.66 4.99 -33.35
CA SER A 680 -4.18 3.67 -32.99
C SER A 680 -3.00 2.79 -32.64
N ASP A 681 -2.74 2.66 -31.36
CA ASP A 681 -1.59 1.94 -30.82
C ASP A 681 -2.01 0.68 -30.11
N LYS A 682 -1.17 -0.34 -30.23
CA LYS A 682 -1.36 -1.60 -29.51
C LYS A 682 -0.03 -2.14 -29.04
N GLY A 683 -0.02 -2.84 -27.93
CA GLY A 683 1.21 -3.38 -27.40
C GLY A 683 1.02 -4.40 -26.30
N LEU A 684 1.93 -5.36 -26.29
CA LEU A 684 2.14 -6.24 -25.15
C LEU A 684 3.00 -5.51 -24.12
N SER A 685 2.57 -5.50 -22.88
CA SER A 685 3.33 -4.98 -21.74
C SER A 685 3.65 -6.11 -20.76
N TYR A 686 4.82 -6.03 -20.17
CA TYR A 686 5.26 -6.93 -19.09
C TYR A 686 5.83 -6.12 -17.95
N SER A 687 5.38 -6.39 -16.73
CA SER A 687 5.99 -5.84 -15.53
C SER A 687 6.36 -6.96 -14.57
N ALA A 688 7.50 -6.80 -13.89
CA ALA A 688 7.95 -7.71 -12.86
C ALA A 688 8.45 -6.93 -11.66
N SER A 689 8.12 -7.40 -10.47
CA SER A 689 8.56 -6.83 -9.21
C SER A 689 9.10 -7.93 -8.31
N LEU A 690 10.30 -7.73 -7.82
CA LEU A 690 10.95 -8.57 -6.81
C LEU A 690 11.32 -7.68 -5.63
N ASN A 691 10.71 -7.93 -4.48
CA ASN A 691 11.01 -7.23 -3.23
C ASN A 691 11.43 -8.26 -2.19
N GLY A 692 12.53 -8.04 -1.50
CA GLY A 692 13.03 -9.01 -0.54
C GLY A 692 13.69 -8.40 0.68
N THR A 693 13.70 -9.22 1.74
CA THR A 693 14.41 -8.96 2.99
C THR A 693 15.32 -10.13 3.29
N LEU A 694 16.61 -9.84 3.40
CA LEU A 694 17.63 -10.76 3.89
C LEU A 694 17.83 -10.52 5.38
N PHE A 695 17.67 -11.53 6.20
CA PHE A 695 18.03 -11.48 7.62
C PHE A 695 19.50 -11.85 7.75
N LEU A 696 20.36 -10.84 7.98
CA LEU A 696 21.81 -10.98 7.94
C LEU A 696 22.41 -11.52 9.25
N ASN A 697 21.59 -11.60 10.31
CA ASN A 697 21.97 -12.22 11.58
C ASN A 697 20.83 -13.05 12.17
N ARG A 698 21.16 -13.94 13.11
CA ARG A 698 20.18 -14.84 13.77
C ARG A 698 19.11 -14.10 14.57
N THR A 699 19.46 -12.97 15.16
CA THR A 699 18.52 -12.13 15.94
C THR A 699 17.60 -11.30 15.07
N LYS A 700 17.81 -11.31 13.74
CA LYS A 700 17.05 -10.51 12.74
C LYS A 700 17.08 -9.01 13.01
N THR A 701 18.09 -8.54 13.74
CA THR A 701 18.30 -7.12 14.02
C THR A 701 19.02 -6.40 12.88
N LEU A 702 19.81 -7.13 12.09
CA LEU A 702 20.46 -6.63 10.88
C LEU A 702 19.78 -7.23 9.65
N THR A 703 19.21 -6.37 8.80
CA THR A 703 18.49 -6.78 7.58
C THR A 703 18.95 -6.01 6.36
N GLY A 704 19.06 -6.70 5.24
CA GLY A 704 19.24 -6.10 3.91
C GLY A 704 17.93 -6.17 3.15
N ASN A 705 17.42 -5.05 2.68
CA ASN A 705 16.25 -5.01 1.82
C ASN A 705 16.69 -4.68 0.41
N PHE A 706 16.13 -5.39 -0.55
CA PHE A 706 16.34 -5.12 -1.97
C PHE A 706 15.01 -5.08 -2.70
N TYR A 707 14.97 -4.30 -3.76
CA TYR A 707 13.86 -4.29 -4.69
C TYR A 707 14.37 -4.14 -6.13
N LEU A 708 13.64 -4.79 -7.03
CA LEU A 708 13.82 -4.70 -8.47
C LEU A 708 12.44 -4.63 -9.09
N ASN A 709 12.13 -3.53 -9.75
CA ASN A 709 10.90 -3.36 -10.51
C ASN A 709 11.28 -3.10 -11.97
N TYR A 710 10.82 -3.96 -12.86
CA TYR A 710 10.97 -3.84 -14.30
C TYR A 710 9.60 -3.59 -14.93
N MET A 711 9.55 -2.67 -15.87
CA MET A 711 8.41 -2.41 -16.73
C MET A 711 8.90 -2.39 -18.18
N SER A 712 8.29 -3.21 -19.04
CA SER A 712 8.54 -3.15 -20.48
C SER A 712 7.94 -1.88 -21.09
N PRO A 713 8.20 -1.57 -22.35
CA PRO A 713 7.45 -0.54 -23.06
C PRO A 713 5.94 -0.80 -22.98
N GLU A 714 5.17 0.27 -22.81
CA GLU A 714 3.70 0.22 -22.76
C GLU A 714 3.08 1.35 -23.58
N VAL A 715 1.83 1.17 -23.99
CA VAL A 715 1.04 2.15 -24.75
C VAL A 715 -0.08 2.67 -23.86
N SER A 716 -0.22 3.98 -23.77
CA SER A 716 -1.29 4.66 -23.05
C SER A 716 -1.42 6.13 -23.49
N GLY A 717 -2.64 6.63 -23.67
CA GLY A 717 -2.89 8.05 -23.99
C GLY A 717 -2.25 8.54 -25.29
N GLY A 718 -2.10 7.68 -26.31
CA GLY A 718 -1.42 8.04 -27.55
C GLY A 718 0.10 8.15 -27.44
N ALA A 719 0.65 7.70 -26.31
CA ALA A 719 2.07 7.70 -26.05
C ALA A 719 2.59 6.28 -25.83
N ARG A 720 3.83 6.03 -26.24
CA ARG A 720 4.59 4.82 -25.94
C ARG A 720 5.69 5.15 -24.94
N THR A 721 5.62 4.60 -23.75
CA THR A 721 6.71 4.65 -22.77
C THR A 721 7.76 3.59 -23.10
N HIS A 722 9.03 3.86 -22.81
CA HIS A 722 10.11 2.90 -22.91
C HIS A 722 10.27 2.09 -21.62
N SER A 723 11.09 1.03 -21.68
CA SER A 723 11.33 0.19 -20.53
C SER A 723 11.92 0.96 -19.35
N ARG A 724 11.48 0.60 -18.14
CA ARG A 724 11.92 1.21 -16.88
C ARG A 724 12.40 0.13 -15.91
N ILE A 725 13.47 0.44 -15.20
CA ILE A 725 14.01 -0.39 -14.13
C ILE A 725 14.19 0.49 -12.91
N HIS A 726 13.63 0.09 -11.79
CA HIS A 726 13.85 0.72 -10.48
C HIS A 726 14.43 -0.31 -9.53
N THR A 727 15.60 0.00 -8.97
CA THR A 727 16.30 -0.91 -8.08
C THR A 727 16.76 -0.18 -6.83
N GLY A 728 16.95 -0.91 -5.75
CA GLY A 728 17.53 -0.36 -4.54
C GLY A 728 17.96 -1.43 -3.55
N LEU A 729 18.92 -1.03 -2.73
CA LEU A 729 19.45 -1.81 -1.63
C LEU A 729 19.45 -0.96 -0.37
N ILE A 730 18.88 -1.44 0.72
CA ILE A 730 18.77 -0.74 1.99
C ILE A 730 19.22 -1.66 3.11
N LEU A 731 20.21 -1.27 3.87
CA LEU A 731 20.65 -1.95 5.08
C LEU A 731 19.97 -1.31 6.29
N ASN A 732 19.38 -2.12 7.17
CA ASN A 732 18.76 -1.66 8.41
C ASN A 732 19.36 -2.37 9.61
N TYR A 733 19.61 -1.61 10.66
CA TYR A 733 20.10 -2.12 11.93
C TYR A 733 19.22 -1.67 13.08
N SER A 734 18.61 -2.63 13.78
CA SER A 734 17.73 -2.40 14.93
C SER A 734 18.52 -2.55 16.22
N LEU A 735 18.53 -1.53 17.03
CA LEU A 735 19.21 -1.39 18.32
C LEU A 735 18.20 -1.18 19.44
N LEU A 736 18.65 -1.20 20.69
CA LEU A 736 17.84 -0.92 21.89
C LEU A 736 16.54 -1.75 21.91
N LYS A 737 16.63 -3.05 21.65
CA LYS A 737 15.49 -3.99 21.58
C LYS A 737 14.44 -3.57 20.52
N GLY A 738 14.86 -2.91 19.45
CA GLY A 738 14.00 -2.45 18.37
C GLY A 738 13.50 -1.00 18.50
N HIS A 739 13.81 -0.31 19.59
CA HIS A 739 13.44 1.09 19.79
C HIS A 739 14.22 2.06 18.90
N LEU A 740 15.47 1.76 18.57
CA LEU A 740 16.29 2.58 17.67
C LEU A 740 16.58 1.80 16.40
N ARG A 741 16.29 2.39 15.26
CA ARG A 741 16.59 1.82 13.94
C ARG A 741 17.44 2.80 13.14
N LEU A 742 18.52 2.27 12.60
CA LEU A 742 19.40 2.96 11.65
C LEU A 742 19.20 2.32 10.28
N SER A 743 19.12 3.15 9.24
CA SER A 743 19.02 2.66 7.86
C SER A 743 19.89 3.46 6.94
N THR A 744 20.51 2.79 5.98
CA THR A 744 21.27 3.41 4.90
C THR A 744 21.14 2.59 3.64
N GLY A 745 21.22 3.22 2.49
CA GLY A 745 21.08 2.49 1.24
C GLY A 745 21.23 3.34 0.00
N VAL A 746 21.06 2.69 -1.13
CA VAL A 746 21.08 3.29 -2.47
C VAL A 746 19.78 2.97 -3.18
N MET A 747 19.14 4.00 -3.72
CA MET A 747 17.93 3.89 -4.53
C MET A 747 18.23 4.18 -6.00
N ASN A 748 17.44 3.62 -6.89
CA ASN A 748 17.56 3.80 -8.34
C ASN A 748 18.95 3.42 -8.88
N LEU A 749 19.52 2.32 -8.37
CA LEU A 749 20.71 1.69 -8.94
C LEU A 749 20.39 1.26 -10.39
N ALA A 750 21.19 1.66 -11.37
CA ALA A 750 21.03 1.27 -12.77
C ALA A 750 19.66 1.60 -13.41
N SER A 751 18.93 2.58 -12.88
CA SER A 751 17.67 3.03 -13.49
C SER A 751 17.93 3.84 -14.76
N PRO A 752 17.40 3.46 -15.95
CA PRO A 752 17.52 4.25 -17.18
C PRO A 752 16.69 5.54 -17.07
N ASP A 753 16.99 6.51 -17.94
CA ASP A 753 16.17 7.71 -18.04
C ASP A 753 14.77 7.35 -18.55
N TYR A 754 13.77 8.09 -18.06
CA TYR A 754 12.39 7.92 -18.46
C TYR A 754 12.17 8.50 -19.86
N ARG A 755 11.75 7.67 -20.81
CA ARG A 755 11.52 8.08 -22.19
C ARG A 755 10.09 7.79 -22.62
N VAL A 756 9.48 8.80 -23.25
CA VAL A 756 8.14 8.73 -23.84
C VAL A 756 8.21 9.16 -25.29
N THR A 757 7.49 8.47 -26.15
CA THR A 757 7.36 8.81 -27.57
C THR A 757 5.88 8.95 -27.89
N MET A 758 5.50 10.09 -28.46
CA MET A 758 4.18 10.36 -29.02
C MET A 758 4.31 10.43 -30.54
N THR A 759 3.36 9.86 -31.26
CA THR A 759 3.30 9.95 -32.71
C THR A 759 1.89 10.37 -33.10
N THR A 760 1.77 11.52 -33.77
CA THR A 760 0.49 12.07 -34.20
C THR A 760 0.63 12.51 -35.67
N GLU A 761 -0.20 11.97 -36.56
CA GLU A 761 -0.22 12.34 -38.01
C GLU A 761 1.18 12.30 -38.69
N GLY A 762 2.01 11.32 -38.30
CA GLY A 762 3.38 11.17 -38.80
C GLY A 762 4.44 12.03 -38.12
N ASN A 763 4.04 13.01 -37.32
CA ASN A 763 4.94 13.80 -36.48
C ASN A 763 5.32 13.02 -35.20
N LYS A 764 6.59 13.12 -34.79
CA LYS A 764 7.11 12.43 -33.62
C LYS A 764 7.60 13.42 -32.56
N ILE A 765 7.16 13.21 -31.33
CA ILE A 765 7.66 13.92 -30.14
C ILE A 765 8.27 12.87 -29.23
N GLU A 766 9.51 13.05 -28.86
CA GLU A 766 10.20 12.19 -27.91
C GLU A 766 10.65 13.02 -26.72
N ILE A 767 10.29 12.57 -25.53
CA ILE A 767 10.58 13.22 -24.26
C ILE A 767 11.49 12.28 -23.46
N ILE A 768 12.61 12.81 -22.98
CA ILE A 768 13.54 12.09 -22.11
C ILE A 768 13.67 12.88 -20.82
N ASN A 769 13.24 12.26 -19.71
CA ASN A 769 13.39 12.82 -18.38
C ASN A 769 14.44 12.02 -17.62
N MET A 770 15.44 12.72 -17.09
CA MET A 770 16.52 12.08 -16.37
C MET A 770 16.00 11.46 -15.06
N ASN A 771 16.29 10.18 -14.89
CA ASN A 771 16.00 9.48 -13.64
C ASN A 771 17.03 9.84 -12.55
N MET A 772 16.60 9.92 -11.30
CA MET A 772 17.49 10.15 -10.15
C MET A 772 18.28 8.87 -9.83
N ARG A 773 19.36 8.64 -10.56
CA ARG A 773 20.21 7.44 -10.40
C ARG A 773 21.09 7.55 -9.14
N ASN A 774 21.29 6.41 -8.48
CA ASN A 774 22.23 6.25 -7.37
C ASN A 774 21.99 7.25 -6.23
N MET A 775 20.75 7.47 -5.86
CA MET A 775 20.40 8.31 -4.73
C MET A 775 20.74 7.58 -3.42
N LEU A 776 21.64 8.13 -2.65
CA LEU A 776 21.98 7.64 -1.32
C LEU A 776 20.91 8.08 -0.33
N MET A 777 20.57 7.21 0.62
CA MET A 777 19.67 7.53 1.71
C MET A 777 20.24 7.09 3.05
N ALA A 778 19.93 7.86 4.09
CA ALA A 778 20.18 7.51 5.48
C ALA A 778 19.01 7.93 6.35
N SER A 779 18.71 7.14 7.37
CA SER A 779 17.68 7.50 8.34
C SER A 779 17.94 6.92 9.73
N VAL A 780 17.43 7.63 10.72
CA VAL A 780 17.43 7.25 12.13
C VAL A 780 15.99 7.37 12.63
N THR A 781 15.44 6.28 13.17
CA THR A 781 14.10 6.27 13.75
C THR A 781 14.17 5.77 15.18
N TYR A 782 13.63 6.56 16.11
CA TYR A 782 13.44 6.17 17.50
C TYR A 782 11.96 6.01 17.82
N THR A 783 11.58 4.84 18.31
CA THR A 783 10.20 4.51 18.70
C THR A 783 10.14 4.35 20.23
N PHE A 784 9.20 4.99 20.88
CA PHE A 784 9.02 4.98 22.33
C PHE A 784 7.56 4.65 22.70
N GLY A 785 7.36 4.30 24.00
CA GLY A 785 6.07 3.86 24.53
C GLY A 785 5.88 2.35 24.47
N ALA A 786 4.74 1.87 24.93
CA ALA A 786 4.41 0.45 24.88
C ALA A 786 4.14 0.07 23.43
N HIS A 787 4.76 -1.02 22.94
CA HIS A 787 4.35 -1.59 21.67
C HIS A 787 2.86 -1.93 21.74
N LEU A 788 2.06 -1.41 20.81
CA LEU A 788 0.67 -1.81 20.63
C LEU A 788 0.67 -3.30 20.24
N GLN A 789 0.82 -4.18 21.24
CA GLN A 789 0.46 -5.58 21.05
C GLN A 789 -1.06 -5.58 20.95
N GLY A 790 -1.58 -5.67 19.73
CA GLY A 790 -2.98 -5.98 19.55
C GLY A 790 -3.24 -7.27 20.32
N LYS A 791 -4.00 -7.21 21.42
CA LYS A 791 -4.59 -8.43 21.98
C LYS A 791 -5.27 -9.11 20.79
N GLN A 792 -4.94 -10.38 20.58
CA GLN A 792 -5.69 -11.23 19.66
C GLN A 792 -7.16 -11.00 19.98
N ALA A 793 -7.92 -10.53 18.99
CA ALA A 793 -9.37 -10.61 19.08
C ALA A 793 -9.68 -12.05 19.50
N SER A 794 -10.48 -12.20 20.56
CA SER A 794 -10.82 -13.52 21.06
C SER A 794 -11.23 -14.39 19.87
N LYS A 795 -10.92 -15.69 19.88
CA LYS A 795 -11.32 -16.63 18.81
C LYS A 795 -12.77 -16.48 18.37
N ASN A 796 -13.65 -16.01 19.28
CA ASN A 796 -15.05 -15.72 19.02
C ASN A 796 -15.26 -14.43 18.19
N ALA A 797 -14.45 -13.40 18.39
CA ALA A 797 -14.51 -12.18 17.57
C ALA A 797 -13.88 -12.40 16.19
N GLU A 798 -12.90 -13.29 16.06
CA GLU A 798 -12.27 -13.66 14.80
C GLU A 798 -13.15 -14.61 14.00
N ALA A 799 -13.84 -15.55 14.66
CA ALA A 799 -14.87 -16.38 14.04
C ALA A 799 -16.10 -15.59 13.60
N MET A 800 -16.42 -14.50 14.31
CA MET A 800 -17.45 -13.54 13.86
C MET A 800 -16.96 -12.69 12.70
N ARG A 801 -15.69 -12.22 12.70
CA ARG A 801 -15.12 -11.46 11.57
C ARG A 801 -14.93 -12.30 10.31
N SER A 802 -14.61 -13.57 10.43
CA SER A 802 -14.53 -14.48 9.27
C SER A 802 -15.93 -14.88 8.72
N ARG A 803 -17.01 -14.58 9.47
CA ARG A 803 -18.40 -14.74 9.03
C ARG A 803 -18.98 -13.44 8.44
N PHE A 804 -18.25 -12.36 8.54
CA PHE A 804 -18.52 -11.08 7.93
C PHE A 804 -17.47 -10.81 6.82
#